data_570dfca21049e40d0eaadb40e7294ddc
#
_entry.id   570dfca21049e40d0eaadb40e7294ddc
#
_cell.length_a   1.000
_cell.length_b   1.000
_cell.length_c   1.000
_cell.angle_alpha   90.00
_cell.angle_beta   90.00
_cell.angle_gamma   90.00
#
_symmetry.space_group_name_H-M   'P 1'
#
loop_
_entity.id
_entity.type
_entity.pdbx_description
1 polymer ?
#
loop_
_entity_poly.entity_id
_entity_poly.type
_entity_poly.pdbx_seq_one_letter_code
_entity_poly.pdbx_strand_id
1 'polypeptide(L)'
;MVVDDKYDPHSVEREAQLFWENNQTFSVNECSEKEKFYCLAMFPYPSGKLHMGHVRNYTIADVIARYQRMLGKNVLQPMGWDAFGLPAENAAIENNTEPSEWTKKNIQTMKSQLKSLGLAIDWSREFATCEPSYFKWEQWFFTRLFEKNLVYKKASAVNWCPSCETVLANEQVIDTSCWRCDSVVEKKNIPQWFIKITKYADELLSGLEDLEHWPDQVKTMQRNWIGKSRGINITFNVKDKEFNHHQLEVYTTRPDTLMGVTYLALAPEHPLTSDLSKKNNDIAKFVKRCSRQKVSEEEFATVSKIGIDTGLKAIHPLTNDLLPIWVGNYVLIDYGSGAVMAVPGHDQRDFEFAKKYNLKIKQVVSLDKKDTSINEKAIIEKGNLINSGKYNDLTFNEAFSAIAEDLKKLNQGEVTSNYRLRDWGVSRQRYWGAPIPMFNLLSGGEIPIPYDRLPVSLDKQKFNKGERNNKTQEFNGRQVIQETDTFDTFMESSWYHARFTCSNDTSQMIDPVKANYWLPVDQYIGGIEHAILHLLYARFFHKLMRDEGLLNSDEPFKKLLCQGMVLSESYFYEKNGKKIWVSPSEVEFHRNENGKLTKITQINSDVELSSGGVTKMSKSKNNGIDPQVIIDNYGADTVRLFTMFAAPPEQTMEWSEQGVAGAFKFLKRLWKITYDQAVVNFPKEEIDKAKLNQQQLDLRRKTHETIAKVTDDYSRRNTFNTAIAAVMELLNEVTKIRPLCASSSIVRREAIINSILMLYPVVPHICIKLWEMLDNEVPISEASWPEVDESALQKSFVTIVIQVNGKVRGRIEVGIGEDDAAVKHKAIRQENVSRFIENREIKKIIFVPNKLINIVVSM
;
A
#
# COMPACT_ATOMS: atom_id res chain seq x y z
N MET A 1 -47.61 -4.56 0.10
CA MET A 1 -46.81 -5.27 1.15
C MET A 1 -47.08 -4.63 2.51
N VAL A 2 -47.30 -5.43 3.58
CA VAL A 2 -47.27 -4.88 4.94
C VAL A 2 -45.79 -4.63 5.26
N VAL A 3 -45.38 -3.39 5.22
CA VAL A 3 -43.99 -2.99 5.55
C VAL A 3 -43.92 -2.83 7.06
N ASP A 4 -42.92 -3.45 7.68
CA ASP A 4 -42.65 -3.32 9.12
C ASP A 4 -42.17 -1.89 9.42
N ASP A 5 -42.68 -1.30 10.50
CA ASP A 5 -42.25 0.02 10.98
C ASP A 5 -40.86 -0.01 11.67
N LYS A 6 -40.35 -1.20 11.98
CA LYS A 6 -39.06 -1.42 12.66
C LYS A 6 -38.00 -1.98 11.70
N TYR A 7 -36.83 -1.41 11.77
CA TYR A 7 -35.66 -1.93 11.06
C TYR A 7 -35.09 -3.17 11.74
N ASP A 8 -35.12 -4.29 11.02
CA ASP A 8 -34.41 -5.53 11.40
C ASP A 8 -33.28 -5.77 10.38
N PRO A 9 -31.99 -5.50 10.75
CA PRO A 9 -30.88 -5.64 9.83
C PRO A 9 -30.72 -7.07 9.31
N HIS A 10 -30.88 -8.09 10.17
CA HIS A 10 -30.64 -9.48 9.79
C HIS A 10 -31.61 -9.98 8.73
N SER A 11 -32.89 -9.65 8.86
CA SER A 11 -33.89 -10.00 7.87
C SER A 11 -33.60 -9.33 6.53
N VAL A 12 -33.34 -8.02 6.54
CA VAL A 12 -33.06 -7.22 5.34
C VAL A 12 -31.79 -7.67 4.63
N GLU A 13 -30.74 -7.93 5.37
CA GLU A 13 -29.44 -8.36 4.83
C GLU A 13 -29.52 -9.75 4.22
N ARG A 14 -30.20 -10.69 4.89
CA ARG A 14 -30.37 -12.04 4.39
C ARG A 14 -31.19 -12.07 3.10
N GLU A 15 -32.25 -11.30 3.02
CA GLU A 15 -33.12 -11.20 1.82
C GLU A 15 -32.30 -10.68 0.62
N ALA A 16 -31.55 -9.61 0.79
CA ALA A 16 -30.73 -9.02 -0.25
C ALA A 16 -29.59 -9.96 -0.72
N GLN A 17 -28.90 -10.61 0.21
CA GLN A 17 -27.80 -11.53 -0.10
C GLN A 17 -28.30 -12.76 -0.86
N LEU A 18 -29.43 -13.34 -0.46
CA LEU A 18 -30.06 -14.45 -1.19
C LEU A 18 -30.49 -14.04 -2.61
N PHE A 19 -31.02 -12.84 -2.77
CA PHE A 19 -31.37 -12.31 -4.10
C PHE A 19 -30.13 -12.21 -4.98
N TRP A 20 -29.03 -11.64 -4.50
CA TRP A 20 -27.79 -11.50 -5.27
C TRP A 20 -27.17 -12.85 -5.65
N GLU A 21 -27.20 -13.82 -4.73
CA GLU A 21 -26.65 -15.15 -4.97
C GLU A 21 -27.46 -15.91 -6.03
N ASN A 22 -28.78 -15.93 -5.90
CA ASN A 22 -29.69 -16.63 -6.81
C ASN A 22 -29.65 -16.06 -8.24
N ASN A 23 -29.49 -14.74 -8.36
CA ASN A 23 -29.49 -14.06 -9.66
C ASN A 23 -28.07 -13.82 -10.21
N GLN A 24 -27.00 -14.23 -9.50
CA GLN A 24 -25.62 -13.95 -9.89
C GLN A 24 -25.40 -12.47 -10.26
N THR A 25 -25.98 -11.55 -9.48
CA THR A 25 -26.17 -10.13 -9.81
C THR A 25 -24.86 -9.41 -10.18
N PHE A 26 -23.72 -9.88 -9.69
CA PHE A 26 -22.42 -9.25 -9.88
C PHE A 26 -21.49 -9.99 -10.85
N SER A 27 -21.97 -11.06 -11.48
CA SER A 27 -21.22 -11.76 -12.52
C SER A 27 -21.17 -10.92 -13.79
N VAL A 28 -19.98 -10.87 -14.42
CA VAL A 28 -19.73 -10.04 -15.60
C VAL A 28 -19.00 -10.82 -16.71
N ASN A 29 -19.19 -10.38 -17.95
CA ASN A 29 -18.50 -10.94 -19.12
C ASN A 29 -17.84 -9.85 -19.96
N GLU A 30 -16.99 -10.26 -20.92
CA GLU A 30 -16.21 -9.37 -21.77
C GLU A 30 -16.95 -8.86 -22.99
N CYS A 31 -18.17 -9.38 -23.27
CA CYS A 31 -18.97 -9.01 -24.45
C CYS A 31 -19.87 -7.80 -24.23
N SER A 32 -19.69 -7.08 -23.13
CA SER A 32 -20.51 -5.90 -22.81
C SER A 32 -20.12 -4.70 -23.68
N GLU A 33 -21.10 -3.97 -24.21
CA GLU A 33 -20.91 -2.69 -24.88
C GLU A 33 -20.60 -1.54 -23.90
N LYS A 34 -20.75 -1.80 -22.59
CA LYS A 34 -20.48 -0.81 -21.56
C LYS A 34 -18.97 -0.59 -21.38
N GLU A 35 -18.60 0.62 -20.98
CA GLU A 35 -17.22 0.91 -20.57
C GLU A 35 -16.81 -0.02 -19.41
N LYS A 36 -15.65 -0.68 -19.53
CA LYS A 36 -15.14 -1.57 -18.50
C LYS A 36 -14.63 -0.79 -17.30
N PHE A 37 -14.73 -1.39 -16.12
CA PHE A 37 -14.06 -0.92 -14.92
C PHE A 37 -13.62 -2.10 -14.06
N TYR A 38 -12.32 -2.27 -13.90
CA TYR A 38 -11.75 -3.32 -13.07
C TYR A 38 -11.35 -2.74 -11.71
N CYS A 39 -12.09 -3.09 -10.66
CA CYS A 39 -11.83 -2.72 -9.28
C CYS A 39 -11.27 -3.92 -8.52
N LEU A 40 -10.03 -3.82 -8.04
CA LEU A 40 -9.34 -4.92 -7.38
C LEU A 40 -8.82 -4.48 -6.00
N ALA A 41 -9.26 -5.14 -4.95
CA ALA A 41 -8.61 -5.09 -3.65
C ALA A 41 -7.57 -6.20 -3.54
N MET A 42 -6.46 -5.95 -2.84
CA MET A 42 -5.49 -6.99 -2.54
C MET A 42 -6.17 -8.16 -1.86
N PHE A 43 -6.01 -9.37 -2.42
CA PHE A 43 -6.66 -10.57 -1.91
C PHE A 43 -6.08 -10.99 -0.55
N PRO A 44 -6.90 -11.64 0.30
CA PRO A 44 -6.50 -11.94 1.65
C PRO A 44 -5.65 -13.21 1.76
N TYR A 45 -4.87 -13.26 2.82
CA TYR A 45 -4.15 -14.42 3.26
C TYR A 45 -5.04 -15.27 4.21
N PRO A 46 -5.39 -16.53 3.89
CA PRO A 46 -6.33 -17.31 4.69
C PRO A 46 -5.67 -17.96 5.92
N SER A 47 -5.07 -17.15 6.79
CA SER A 47 -4.40 -17.58 8.03
C SER A 47 -5.30 -17.54 9.28
N GLY A 48 -6.60 -17.27 9.12
CA GLY A 48 -7.56 -17.17 10.20
C GLY A 48 -8.85 -16.47 9.77
N LYS A 49 -9.56 -15.87 10.72
CA LYS A 49 -10.77 -15.06 10.45
C LYS A 49 -10.41 -13.68 9.86
N LEU A 50 -11.39 -13.00 9.27
CA LEU A 50 -11.27 -11.59 8.90
C LEU A 50 -11.02 -10.72 10.15
N HIS A 51 -10.34 -9.61 9.95
CA HIS A 51 -10.20 -8.52 10.93
C HIS A 51 -10.69 -7.20 10.32
N MET A 52 -10.86 -6.17 11.16
CA MET A 52 -11.42 -4.89 10.72
C MET A 52 -10.61 -4.19 9.61
N GLY A 53 -9.30 -4.47 9.48
CA GLY A 53 -8.51 -4.01 8.33
C GLY A 53 -8.98 -4.60 7.00
N HIS A 54 -9.34 -5.88 6.97
CA HIS A 54 -9.95 -6.53 5.79
C HIS A 54 -11.31 -5.91 5.48
N VAL A 55 -12.17 -5.75 6.51
CA VAL A 55 -13.51 -5.14 6.34
C VAL A 55 -13.39 -3.77 5.70
N ARG A 56 -12.47 -2.93 6.21
CA ARG A 56 -12.24 -1.60 5.66
C ARG A 56 -11.76 -1.64 4.21
N ASN A 57 -10.75 -2.47 3.90
CA ASN A 57 -10.19 -2.60 2.56
C ASN A 57 -11.25 -2.99 1.53
N TYR A 58 -12.01 -4.04 1.84
CA TYR A 58 -13.00 -4.57 0.90
C TYR A 58 -14.25 -3.71 0.81
N THR A 59 -14.62 -3.02 1.89
CA THR A 59 -15.73 -2.05 1.85
C THR A 59 -15.38 -0.84 0.98
N ILE A 60 -14.15 -0.31 1.07
CA ILE A 60 -13.68 0.77 0.18
C ILE A 60 -13.78 0.35 -1.29
N ALA A 61 -13.29 -0.85 -1.62
CA ALA A 61 -13.36 -1.38 -2.99
C ALA A 61 -14.82 -1.54 -3.46
N ASP A 62 -15.67 -2.07 -2.60
CA ASP A 62 -17.08 -2.30 -2.90
C ASP A 62 -17.85 -1.00 -3.13
N VAL A 63 -17.59 0.02 -2.32
CA VAL A 63 -18.19 1.35 -2.49
C VAL A 63 -17.81 1.94 -3.85
N ILE A 64 -16.55 1.87 -4.23
CA ILE A 64 -16.07 2.34 -5.53
C ILE A 64 -16.72 1.52 -6.66
N ALA A 65 -16.73 0.19 -6.56
CA ALA A 65 -17.29 -0.70 -7.57
C ALA A 65 -18.79 -0.47 -7.77
N ARG A 66 -19.57 -0.33 -6.69
CA ARG A 66 -21.02 -0.04 -6.76
C ARG A 66 -21.28 1.33 -7.38
N TYR A 67 -20.52 2.34 -7.00
CA TYR A 67 -20.61 3.67 -7.61
C TYR A 67 -20.37 3.61 -9.12
N GLN A 68 -19.35 2.89 -9.58
CA GLN A 68 -19.05 2.74 -11.01
C GLN A 68 -20.14 1.96 -11.77
N ARG A 69 -20.78 0.96 -11.12
CA ARG A 69 -21.96 0.28 -11.69
C ARG A 69 -23.14 1.22 -11.86
N MET A 70 -23.40 2.09 -10.88
CA MET A 70 -24.45 3.11 -10.99
C MET A 70 -24.17 4.15 -12.08
N LEU A 71 -22.92 4.33 -12.49
CA LEU A 71 -22.53 5.11 -13.67
C LEU A 71 -22.70 4.33 -14.98
N GLY A 72 -23.25 3.12 -14.94
CA GLY A 72 -23.56 2.31 -16.12
C GLY A 72 -22.40 1.47 -16.65
N LYS A 73 -21.25 1.40 -15.93
CA LYS A 73 -20.08 0.64 -16.39
C LYS A 73 -20.23 -0.88 -16.18
N ASN A 74 -19.45 -1.64 -16.96
CA ASN A 74 -19.24 -3.07 -16.77
C ASN A 74 -18.12 -3.27 -15.73
N VAL A 75 -18.47 -3.64 -14.49
CA VAL A 75 -17.54 -3.60 -13.36
C VAL A 75 -17.12 -4.99 -12.92
N LEU A 76 -15.86 -5.33 -13.10
CA LEU A 76 -15.23 -6.54 -12.55
C LEU A 76 -14.71 -6.24 -11.13
N GLN A 77 -15.20 -6.97 -10.14
CA GLN A 77 -14.72 -7.00 -8.76
C GLN A 77 -14.55 -8.45 -8.31
N PRO A 78 -13.39 -9.08 -8.56
CA PRO A 78 -13.18 -10.48 -8.21
C PRO A 78 -12.67 -10.64 -6.77
N MET A 79 -12.64 -11.88 -6.29
CA MET A 79 -12.03 -12.28 -5.02
C MET A 79 -11.36 -13.64 -5.18
N GLY A 80 -10.24 -13.81 -4.47
CA GLY A 80 -9.48 -15.06 -4.39
C GLY A 80 -8.63 -15.09 -3.12
N TRP A 81 -7.70 -16.06 -3.04
CA TRP A 81 -6.98 -16.36 -1.82
C TRP A 81 -5.48 -16.51 -2.10
N ASP A 82 -4.68 -15.68 -1.43
CA ASP A 82 -3.22 -15.87 -1.37
C ASP A 82 -2.92 -16.94 -0.33
N ALA A 83 -2.77 -18.18 -0.78
CA ALA A 83 -3.01 -19.34 0.08
C ALA A 83 -1.75 -20.15 0.45
N PHE A 84 -0.58 -19.79 -0.10
CA PHE A 84 0.70 -20.39 0.26
C PHE A 84 1.46 -19.61 1.35
N GLY A 85 2.48 -20.19 1.94
CA GLY A 85 3.49 -19.54 2.76
C GLY A 85 3.45 -19.82 4.25
N LEU A 86 4.40 -19.22 4.94
CA LEU A 86 4.74 -19.46 6.34
C LEU A 86 3.59 -19.25 7.35
N PRO A 87 2.71 -18.23 7.22
CA PRO A 87 1.66 -18.04 8.21
C PRO A 87 0.67 -19.21 8.28
N ALA A 88 0.31 -19.80 7.13
CA ALA A 88 -0.56 -20.97 7.09
C ALA A 88 0.16 -22.23 7.60
N GLU A 89 1.43 -22.40 7.23
CA GLU A 89 2.26 -23.52 7.70
C GLU A 89 2.45 -23.48 9.22
N ASN A 90 2.81 -22.33 9.79
CA ASN A 90 2.97 -22.18 11.23
C ASN A 90 1.65 -22.41 11.98
N ALA A 91 0.56 -21.83 11.52
CA ALA A 91 -0.74 -22.02 12.14
C ALA A 91 -1.21 -23.49 12.08
N ALA A 92 -0.92 -24.19 11.01
CA ALA A 92 -1.21 -25.62 10.87
C ALA A 92 -0.39 -26.47 11.85
N ILE A 93 0.91 -26.16 12.00
CA ILE A 93 1.79 -26.82 12.98
C ILE A 93 1.29 -26.58 14.41
N GLU A 94 0.96 -25.34 14.77
CA GLU A 94 0.44 -24.97 16.11
C GLU A 94 -0.87 -25.68 16.42
N ASN A 95 -1.72 -25.91 15.41
CA ASN A 95 -3.01 -26.58 15.55
C ASN A 95 -2.96 -28.09 15.26
N ASN A 96 -1.76 -28.65 15.02
CA ASN A 96 -1.54 -30.07 14.70
C ASN A 96 -2.41 -30.56 13.54
N THR A 97 -2.50 -29.78 12.47
CA THR A 97 -3.27 -30.05 11.24
C THR A 97 -2.39 -29.93 10.00
N GLU A 98 -2.85 -30.48 8.85
CA GLU A 98 -2.18 -30.22 7.56
C GLU A 98 -2.41 -28.77 7.08
N PRO A 99 -1.38 -28.09 6.52
CA PRO A 99 -1.54 -26.73 5.98
C PRO A 99 -2.63 -26.61 4.92
N SER A 100 -2.81 -27.62 4.07
CA SER A 100 -3.86 -27.64 3.06
C SER A 100 -5.27 -27.67 3.65
N GLU A 101 -5.50 -28.47 4.68
CA GLU A 101 -6.80 -28.56 5.37
C GLU A 101 -7.10 -27.29 6.16
N TRP A 102 -6.10 -26.79 6.90
CA TRP A 102 -6.18 -25.53 7.63
C TRP A 102 -6.55 -24.36 6.71
N THR A 103 -5.85 -24.25 5.58
CA THR A 103 -6.06 -23.21 4.58
C THR A 103 -7.46 -23.28 3.99
N LYS A 104 -7.93 -24.47 3.57
CA LYS A 104 -9.29 -24.68 3.03
C LYS A 104 -10.38 -24.28 4.03
N LYS A 105 -10.23 -24.66 5.30
CA LYS A 105 -11.17 -24.30 6.36
C LYS A 105 -11.22 -22.77 6.57
N ASN A 106 -10.07 -22.10 6.56
CA ASN A 106 -10.02 -20.66 6.69
C ASN A 106 -10.61 -19.93 5.48
N ILE A 107 -10.36 -20.41 4.26
CA ILE A 107 -10.99 -19.90 3.03
C ILE A 107 -12.52 -19.93 3.19
N GLN A 108 -13.09 -21.07 3.57
CA GLN A 108 -14.54 -21.20 3.76
C GLN A 108 -15.08 -20.23 4.81
N THR A 109 -14.38 -20.08 5.94
CA THR A 109 -14.77 -19.16 7.01
C THR A 109 -14.73 -17.70 6.54
N MET A 110 -13.62 -17.28 5.93
CA MET A 110 -13.46 -15.92 5.42
C MET A 110 -14.44 -15.62 4.30
N LYS A 111 -14.70 -16.58 3.40
CA LYS A 111 -15.69 -16.45 2.33
C LYS A 111 -17.11 -16.22 2.88
N SER A 112 -17.49 -16.96 3.92
CA SER A 112 -18.77 -16.74 4.60
C SER A 112 -18.85 -15.34 5.22
N GLN A 113 -17.78 -14.89 5.87
CA GLN A 113 -17.71 -13.54 6.46
C GLN A 113 -17.76 -12.42 5.40
N LEU A 114 -17.07 -12.61 4.23
CA LEU A 114 -17.13 -11.66 3.12
C LEU A 114 -18.53 -11.59 2.48
N LYS A 115 -19.20 -12.75 2.35
CA LYS A 115 -20.58 -12.80 1.86
C LYS A 115 -21.53 -12.09 2.83
N SER A 116 -21.36 -12.27 4.16
CA SER A 116 -22.19 -11.59 5.15
C SER A 116 -22.03 -10.07 5.17
N LEU A 117 -20.86 -9.55 4.73
CA LEU A 117 -20.65 -8.11 4.52
C LEU A 117 -21.40 -7.56 3.30
N GLY A 118 -21.94 -8.40 2.45
CA GLY A 118 -22.74 -8.01 1.28
C GLY A 118 -21.91 -7.32 0.19
N LEU A 119 -20.70 -7.79 -0.05
CA LEU A 119 -19.80 -7.24 -1.07
C LEU A 119 -20.24 -7.68 -2.48
N ALA A 120 -20.18 -6.77 -3.44
CA ALA A 120 -20.59 -6.99 -4.84
C ALA A 120 -19.52 -7.74 -5.66
N ILE A 121 -19.08 -8.88 -5.16
CA ILE A 121 -18.01 -9.69 -5.73
C ILE A 121 -18.55 -10.65 -6.80
N ASP A 122 -17.82 -10.73 -7.93
CA ASP A 122 -18.00 -11.81 -8.91
C ASP A 122 -17.30 -13.10 -8.43
N TRP A 123 -18.03 -13.90 -7.67
CA TRP A 123 -17.56 -15.17 -7.13
C TRP A 123 -17.31 -16.26 -8.18
N SER A 124 -17.78 -16.07 -9.43
CA SER A 124 -17.50 -17.02 -10.52
C SER A 124 -16.03 -17.03 -10.93
N ARG A 125 -15.28 -16.00 -10.54
CA ARG A 125 -13.85 -15.86 -10.84
C ARG A 125 -12.92 -16.20 -9.67
N GLU A 126 -13.47 -16.82 -8.62
CA GLU A 126 -12.70 -17.22 -7.43
C GLU A 126 -11.65 -18.29 -7.74
N PHE A 127 -10.47 -18.15 -7.13
CA PHE A 127 -9.44 -19.19 -7.06
C PHE A 127 -8.59 -19.06 -5.80
N ALA A 128 -7.83 -20.11 -5.46
CA ALA A 128 -6.79 -20.07 -4.44
C ALA A 128 -5.42 -20.35 -5.08
N THR A 129 -4.40 -19.59 -4.71
CA THR A 129 -3.05 -19.74 -5.30
C THR A 129 -2.42 -21.10 -5.02
N CYS A 130 -2.86 -21.78 -3.94
CA CYS A 130 -2.40 -23.14 -3.60
C CYS A 130 -3.04 -24.26 -4.44
N GLU A 131 -3.95 -23.93 -5.35
CA GLU A 131 -4.55 -24.93 -6.23
C GLU A 131 -3.65 -25.26 -7.42
N PRO A 132 -3.54 -26.56 -7.80
CA PRO A 132 -2.75 -26.97 -8.96
C PRO A 132 -3.14 -26.25 -10.27
N SER A 133 -4.41 -25.91 -10.43
CA SER A 133 -4.94 -25.12 -11.57
C SER A 133 -4.36 -23.70 -11.65
N TYR A 134 -3.87 -23.14 -10.53
CA TYR A 134 -3.21 -21.86 -10.48
C TYR A 134 -1.69 -21.99 -10.61
N PHE A 135 -1.02 -22.68 -9.68
CA PHE A 135 0.45 -22.69 -9.62
C PHE A 135 1.11 -23.48 -10.78
N LYS A 136 0.39 -24.35 -11.50
CA LYS A 136 0.87 -24.93 -12.76
C LYS A 136 1.37 -23.86 -13.72
N TRP A 137 0.68 -22.75 -13.81
CA TRP A 137 0.96 -21.71 -14.78
C TRP A 137 2.17 -20.84 -14.39
N GLU A 138 2.38 -20.57 -13.11
CA GLU A 138 3.61 -19.91 -12.67
C GLU A 138 4.82 -20.82 -12.82
N GLN A 139 4.66 -22.15 -12.61
CA GLN A 139 5.68 -23.14 -12.91
C GLN A 139 6.03 -23.15 -14.40
N TRP A 140 5.04 -23.21 -15.27
CA TRP A 140 5.25 -23.09 -16.72
C TRP A 140 5.96 -21.79 -17.09
N PHE A 141 5.50 -20.68 -16.56
CA PHE A 141 6.09 -19.37 -16.85
C PHE A 141 7.54 -19.28 -16.39
N PHE A 142 7.86 -19.81 -15.23
CA PHE A 142 9.23 -19.90 -14.74
C PHE A 142 10.15 -20.69 -15.68
N THR A 143 9.69 -21.81 -16.25
CA THR A 143 10.46 -22.56 -17.23
C THR A 143 10.69 -21.78 -18.51
N ARG A 144 9.72 -20.98 -18.96
CA ARG A 144 9.87 -20.07 -20.11
C ARG A 144 10.90 -18.97 -19.83
N LEU A 145 10.86 -18.39 -18.63
CA LEU A 145 11.85 -17.38 -18.22
C LEU A 145 13.27 -17.97 -18.13
N PHE A 146 13.40 -19.22 -17.72
CA PHE A 146 14.68 -19.92 -17.71
C PHE A 146 15.22 -20.10 -19.13
N GLU A 147 14.41 -20.54 -20.09
CA GLU A 147 14.78 -20.67 -21.50
C GLU A 147 15.23 -19.34 -22.12
N LYS A 148 14.65 -18.22 -21.67
CA LYS A 148 15.04 -16.85 -22.09
C LYS A 148 16.23 -16.26 -21.31
N ASN A 149 16.88 -17.07 -20.47
CA ASN A 149 18.01 -16.63 -19.65
C ASN A 149 17.66 -15.45 -18.72
N LEU A 150 16.42 -15.38 -18.25
CA LEU A 150 15.94 -14.42 -17.23
C LEU A 150 15.95 -15.02 -15.81
N VAL A 151 16.18 -16.32 -15.70
CA VAL A 151 16.30 -17.06 -14.44
C VAL A 151 17.65 -17.77 -14.38
N TYR A 152 18.24 -17.81 -13.21
CA TYR A 152 19.51 -18.53 -12.96
C TYR A 152 19.61 -19.00 -11.52
N LYS A 153 20.47 -19.99 -11.28
CA LYS A 153 20.79 -20.52 -9.95
C LYS A 153 22.18 -20.08 -9.52
N LYS A 154 22.35 -19.62 -8.28
CA LYS A 154 23.61 -19.15 -7.75
C LYS A 154 23.65 -19.36 -6.22
N ALA A 155 24.80 -19.70 -5.68
CA ALA A 155 25.03 -19.71 -4.23
C ALA A 155 24.95 -18.29 -3.67
N SER A 156 24.14 -18.08 -2.63
CA SER A 156 23.95 -16.79 -1.96
C SER A 156 24.00 -16.96 -0.45
N ALA A 157 24.56 -15.98 0.23
CA ALA A 157 24.61 -15.94 1.69
C ALA A 157 23.21 -15.63 2.25
N VAL A 158 22.70 -16.52 3.10
CA VAL A 158 21.40 -16.42 3.75
C VAL A 158 21.53 -16.52 5.26
N ASN A 159 20.53 -16.02 5.99
CA ASN A 159 20.41 -16.27 7.42
C ASN A 159 19.86 -17.69 7.62
N TRP A 160 20.64 -18.55 8.24
CA TRP A 160 20.28 -19.94 8.47
C TRP A 160 20.06 -20.19 9.95
N CYS A 161 18.93 -20.76 10.32
CA CYS A 161 18.71 -21.29 11.65
C CYS A 161 19.11 -22.77 11.69
N PRO A 162 20.18 -23.16 12.44
CA PRO A 162 20.62 -24.55 12.48
C PRO A 162 19.64 -25.48 13.21
N SER A 163 18.86 -24.95 14.14
CA SER A 163 17.86 -25.70 14.91
C SER A 163 16.54 -25.91 14.16
N CYS A 164 16.10 -24.91 13.41
CA CYS A 164 14.90 -25.00 12.57
C CYS A 164 15.18 -25.52 11.16
N GLU A 165 16.46 -25.68 10.79
CA GLU A 165 16.93 -26.11 9.46
C GLU A 165 16.30 -25.34 8.29
N THR A 166 16.16 -24.01 8.47
CA THR A 166 15.48 -23.15 7.49
C THR A 166 16.21 -21.82 7.30
N VAL A 167 16.02 -21.26 6.11
CA VAL A 167 16.42 -19.87 5.80
C VAL A 167 15.44 -18.90 6.46
N LEU A 168 15.99 -17.87 7.08
CA LEU A 168 15.25 -16.78 7.71
C LEU A 168 15.35 -15.52 6.88
N ALA A 169 14.23 -14.82 6.70
CA ALA A 169 14.24 -13.44 6.26
C ALA A 169 14.93 -12.54 7.31
N ASN A 170 15.37 -11.35 6.91
CA ASN A 170 16.08 -10.46 7.85
C ASN A 170 15.20 -10.11 9.06
N GLU A 171 13.91 -9.92 8.86
CA GLU A 171 12.91 -9.59 9.87
C GLU A 171 12.65 -10.74 10.87
N GLN A 172 13.09 -11.94 10.53
CA GLN A 172 12.96 -13.14 11.37
C GLN A 172 14.22 -13.40 12.24
N VAL A 173 15.18 -12.48 12.19
CA VAL A 173 16.38 -12.53 13.04
C VAL A 173 16.27 -11.41 14.07
N ILE A 174 16.03 -11.78 15.35
CA ILE A 174 15.94 -10.87 16.48
C ILE A 174 17.19 -11.03 17.35
N ASP A 175 17.89 -9.94 17.62
CA ASP A 175 19.09 -9.94 18.46
C ASP A 175 20.04 -11.11 18.16
N THR A 176 20.25 -11.38 16.86
CA THR A 176 21.14 -12.45 16.42
C THR A 176 20.58 -13.87 16.49
N SER A 177 19.37 -14.00 16.94
CA SER A 177 18.74 -15.28 17.17
C SER A 177 17.52 -15.51 16.29
N CYS A 178 17.18 -16.74 16.09
CA CYS A 178 15.95 -17.12 15.39
C CYS A 178 14.74 -16.69 16.22
N TRP A 179 13.84 -15.91 15.66
CA TRP A 179 12.60 -15.44 16.29
C TRP A 179 11.71 -16.56 16.86
N ARG A 180 11.92 -17.81 16.38
CA ARG A 180 11.09 -18.97 16.72
C ARG A 180 11.70 -19.84 17.82
N CYS A 181 13.00 -20.11 17.76
CA CYS A 181 13.65 -21.09 18.64
C CYS A 181 14.83 -20.51 19.45
N ASP A 182 15.06 -19.20 19.37
CA ASP A 182 16.14 -18.47 20.03
C ASP A 182 17.57 -18.98 19.74
N SER A 183 17.72 -19.92 18.79
CA SER A 183 19.03 -20.40 18.35
C SER A 183 19.78 -19.31 17.60
N VAL A 184 21.11 -19.25 17.82
CA VAL A 184 21.98 -18.29 17.10
C VAL A 184 21.92 -18.58 15.60
N VAL A 185 21.64 -17.53 14.82
CA VAL A 185 21.53 -17.59 13.36
C VAL A 185 22.93 -17.57 12.74
N GLU A 186 23.15 -18.42 11.75
CA GLU A 186 24.39 -18.51 10.99
C GLU A 186 24.23 -17.96 9.58
N LYS A 187 25.31 -17.39 9.00
CA LYS A 187 25.34 -17.11 7.56
C LYS A 187 25.77 -18.39 6.84
N LYS A 188 24.93 -18.86 5.89
CA LYS A 188 25.19 -20.06 5.11
C LYS A 188 25.03 -19.75 3.62
N ASN A 189 25.99 -20.17 2.81
CA ASN A 189 25.87 -20.07 1.36
C ASN A 189 25.03 -21.25 0.85
N ILE A 190 23.87 -20.96 0.32
CA ILE A 190 22.93 -21.94 -0.22
C ILE A 190 22.63 -21.59 -1.67
N PRO A 191 22.63 -22.58 -2.61
CA PRO A 191 22.18 -22.35 -3.97
C PRO A 191 20.71 -21.88 -3.98
N GLN A 192 20.43 -20.80 -4.66
CA GLN A 192 19.09 -20.20 -4.77
C GLN A 192 18.80 -19.81 -6.22
N TRP A 193 17.53 -19.82 -6.57
CA TRP A 193 17.03 -19.33 -7.84
C TRP A 193 16.77 -17.82 -7.78
N PHE A 194 17.14 -17.14 -8.86
CA PHE A 194 16.94 -15.70 -9.01
C PHE A 194 16.27 -15.37 -10.33
N ILE A 195 15.38 -14.37 -10.31
CA ILE A 195 14.81 -13.77 -11.53
C ILE A 195 15.47 -12.39 -11.73
N LYS A 196 15.94 -12.13 -12.97
CA LYS A 196 16.72 -10.93 -13.32
C LYS A 196 15.87 -9.66 -13.41
N ILE A 197 15.28 -9.20 -12.29
CA ILE A 197 14.54 -7.94 -12.23
C ILE A 197 15.43 -6.74 -12.57
N THR A 198 16.74 -6.83 -12.35
CA THR A 198 17.70 -5.76 -12.67
C THR A 198 17.75 -5.44 -14.16
N LYS A 199 17.44 -6.41 -15.04
CA LYS A 199 17.31 -6.14 -16.50
C LYS A 199 16.18 -5.16 -16.83
N TYR A 200 15.18 -5.05 -15.99
CA TYR A 200 14.03 -4.17 -16.14
C TYR A 200 14.11 -2.91 -15.26
N ALA A 201 15.23 -2.68 -14.58
CA ALA A 201 15.38 -1.58 -13.62
C ALA A 201 15.10 -0.21 -14.23
N ASP A 202 15.61 0.06 -15.45
CA ASP A 202 15.35 1.32 -16.15
C ASP A 202 13.89 1.48 -16.56
N GLU A 203 13.29 0.42 -17.07
CA GLU A 203 11.89 0.43 -17.49
C GLU A 203 10.94 0.56 -16.29
N LEU A 204 11.24 -0.14 -15.18
CA LEU A 204 10.51 0.02 -13.92
C LEU A 204 10.63 1.44 -13.36
N LEU A 205 11.79 2.07 -13.51
CA LEU A 205 12.03 3.42 -13.03
C LEU A 205 11.33 4.46 -13.92
N SER A 206 11.47 4.37 -15.24
CA SER A 206 10.82 5.30 -16.18
C SER A 206 9.29 5.17 -16.13
N GLY A 207 8.75 3.96 -16.05
CA GLY A 207 7.31 3.74 -15.94
C GLY A 207 6.65 4.36 -14.70
N LEU A 208 7.42 4.78 -13.67
CA LEU A 208 6.87 5.54 -12.53
C LEU A 208 6.34 6.91 -12.94
N GLU A 209 6.81 7.48 -14.03
CA GLU A 209 6.36 8.79 -14.54
C GLU A 209 4.96 8.68 -15.18
N ASP A 210 4.62 7.51 -15.73
CA ASP A 210 3.31 7.23 -16.36
C ASP A 210 2.23 6.90 -15.31
N LEU A 211 2.61 6.67 -14.06
CA LEU A 211 1.72 6.36 -12.94
C LEU A 211 1.20 7.63 -12.24
N GLU A 212 0.49 8.48 -12.99
CA GLU A 212 0.00 9.79 -12.52
C GLU A 212 -0.92 9.68 -11.28
N HIS A 213 -1.72 8.61 -11.21
CA HIS A 213 -2.71 8.39 -10.14
C HIS A 213 -2.22 7.48 -9.01
N TRP A 214 -0.91 7.33 -8.89
CA TRP A 214 -0.29 6.66 -7.76
C TRP A 214 0.16 7.67 -6.71
N PRO A 215 0.06 7.35 -5.39
CA PRO A 215 0.58 8.21 -4.33
C PRO A 215 2.07 8.50 -4.51
N ASP A 216 2.47 9.77 -4.41
CA ASP A 216 3.88 10.17 -4.58
C ASP A 216 4.81 9.48 -3.59
N GLN A 217 4.31 9.17 -2.39
CA GLN A 217 5.05 8.39 -1.40
C GLN A 217 5.46 7.02 -1.95
N VAL A 218 4.53 6.29 -2.59
CA VAL A 218 4.81 4.96 -3.17
C VAL A 218 5.81 5.07 -4.31
N LYS A 219 5.64 6.04 -5.22
CA LYS A 219 6.58 6.29 -6.32
C LYS A 219 7.98 6.60 -5.78
N THR A 220 8.07 7.42 -4.75
CA THR A 220 9.33 7.76 -4.09
C THR A 220 9.98 6.54 -3.43
N MET A 221 9.20 5.70 -2.73
CA MET A 221 9.71 4.47 -2.13
C MET A 221 10.28 3.53 -3.20
N GLN A 222 9.57 3.32 -4.32
CA GLN A 222 10.06 2.48 -5.42
C GLN A 222 11.29 3.08 -6.10
N ARG A 223 11.28 4.39 -6.35
CA ARG A 223 12.43 5.10 -6.95
C ARG A 223 13.69 4.95 -6.08
N ASN A 224 13.55 5.11 -4.78
CA ASN A 224 14.64 4.93 -3.82
C ASN A 224 15.09 3.46 -3.72
N TRP A 225 14.17 2.51 -3.82
CA TRP A 225 14.48 1.08 -3.77
C TRP A 225 15.24 0.62 -5.03
N ILE A 226 14.80 1.04 -6.20
CA ILE A 226 15.52 0.79 -7.47
C ILE A 226 16.89 1.47 -7.41
N GLY A 227 16.96 2.70 -6.91
CA GLY A 227 18.19 3.37 -6.51
C GLY A 227 19.19 3.49 -7.66
N LYS A 228 18.76 4.04 -8.81
CA LYS A 228 19.66 4.30 -9.95
C LYS A 228 20.69 5.34 -9.56
N SER A 229 21.94 5.00 -9.71
CA SER A 229 23.08 5.92 -9.49
C SER A 229 23.96 5.96 -10.75
N ARG A 230 24.32 7.16 -11.19
CA ARG A 230 25.29 7.38 -12.27
C ARG A 230 26.67 7.59 -11.64
N GLY A 231 27.64 6.82 -12.07
CA GLY A 231 29.00 6.90 -11.55
C GLY A 231 30.03 6.51 -12.59
N ILE A 232 31.23 6.24 -12.15
CA ILE A 232 32.34 5.76 -12.97
C ILE A 232 32.88 4.47 -12.36
N ASN A 233 33.01 3.43 -13.17
CA ASN A 233 33.87 2.28 -12.85
C ASN A 233 35.31 2.67 -13.13
N ILE A 234 36.16 2.56 -12.13
CA ILE A 234 37.58 2.96 -12.19
C ILE A 234 38.42 1.73 -11.94
N THR A 235 39.38 1.47 -12.81
CA THR A 235 40.32 0.36 -12.70
C THR A 235 41.62 0.85 -12.06
N PHE A 236 41.99 0.25 -10.94
CA PHE A 236 43.29 0.47 -10.26
C PHE A 236 44.19 -0.74 -10.49
N ASN A 237 45.38 -0.51 -11.03
CA ASN A 237 46.35 -1.57 -11.20
C ASN A 237 47.03 -1.90 -9.87
N VAL A 238 47.10 -3.18 -9.50
CA VAL A 238 47.77 -3.63 -8.26
C VAL A 238 49.22 -3.90 -8.53
N LYS A 239 50.09 -3.32 -7.71
CA LYS A 239 51.55 -3.50 -7.80
C LYS A 239 52.01 -4.73 -7.01
N ASP A 240 51.77 -5.92 -7.55
CA ASP A 240 52.35 -7.16 -7.06
C ASP A 240 52.50 -8.17 -8.21
N LYS A 241 53.59 -8.90 -8.23
CA LYS A 241 53.89 -9.93 -9.25
C LYS A 241 53.44 -11.35 -8.82
N GLU A 242 53.06 -11.56 -7.55
CA GLU A 242 52.78 -12.88 -7.00
C GLU A 242 51.29 -13.27 -7.07
N PHE A 243 50.38 -12.28 -7.20
CA PHE A 243 48.94 -12.51 -7.23
C PHE A 243 48.37 -12.38 -8.65
N ASN A 244 47.48 -13.30 -9.02
CA ASN A 244 46.81 -13.31 -10.34
C ASN A 244 45.87 -12.12 -10.55
N HIS A 245 45.61 -11.30 -9.55
CA HIS A 245 44.73 -10.14 -9.63
C HIS A 245 45.57 -8.89 -9.89
N HIS A 246 45.70 -8.52 -11.16
CA HIS A 246 46.44 -7.33 -11.56
C HIS A 246 45.65 -6.06 -11.53
N GLN A 247 44.32 -6.13 -11.38
CA GLN A 247 43.42 -4.97 -11.46
C GLN A 247 42.32 -5.07 -10.39
N LEU A 248 41.99 -3.92 -9.80
CA LEU A 248 40.81 -3.75 -8.93
C LEU A 248 39.84 -2.76 -9.56
N GLU A 249 38.62 -3.17 -9.79
CA GLU A 249 37.54 -2.29 -10.21
C GLU A 249 36.86 -1.66 -9.00
N VAL A 250 36.61 -0.36 -9.07
CA VAL A 250 35.93 0.42 -8.04
C VAL A 250 34.85 1.26 -8.68
N TYR A 251 33.64 1.16 -8.18
CA TYR A 251 32.55 2.04 -8.59
C TYR A 251 32.44 3.25 -7.67
N THR A 252 32.34 4.46 -8.24
CA THR A 252 32.11 5.68 -7.47
C THR A 252 31.05 6.58 -8.12
N THR A 253 30.18 7.16 -7.31
CA THR A 253 29.25 8.23 -7.69
C THR A 253 29.87 9.62 -7.47
N ARG A 254 31.07 9.68 -6.85
CA ARG A 254 31.81 10.90 -6.53
C ARG A 254 33.18 10.90 -7.21
N PRO A 255 33.26 10.82 -8.56
CA PRO A 255 34.58 10.88 -9.25
C PRO A 255 35.29 12.22 -9.03
N ASP A 256 34.56 13.30 -8.72
CA ASP A 256 35.11 14.60 -8.29
C ASP A 256 36.08 14.48 -7.11
N THR A 257 35.95 13.44 -6.29
CA THR A 257 36.82 13.20 -5.13
C THR A 257 38.03 12.30 -5.45
N LEU A 258 38.18 11.81 -6.69
CA LEU A 258 39.21 10.84 -7.08
C LEU A 258 40.62 11.31 -6.70
N MET A 259 40.94 12.61 -6.85
CA MET A 259 42.23 13.18 -6.51
C MET A 259 42.51 13.22 -4.98
N GLY A 260 41.48 12.93 -4.16
CA GLY A 260 41.53 12.83 -2.70
C GLY A 260 41.62 11.38 -2.19
N VAL A 261 41.73 10.40 -3.06
CA VAL A 261 41.88 8.98 -2.67
C VAL A 261 43.20 8.78 -1.97
N THR A 262 43.17 8.16 -0.80
CA THR A 262 44.40 7.91 0.00
C THR A 262 44.62 6.45 0.30
N TYR A 263 43.61 5.60 0.14
CA TYR A 263 43.71 4.13 0.22
C TYR A 263 42.56 3.48 -0.54
N LEU A 264 42.70 2.17 -0.80
CA LEU A 264 41.57 1.33 -1.25
C LEU A 264 41.14 0.40 -0.14
N ALA A 265 39.85 0.08 -0.05
CA ALA A 265 39.33 -0.89 0.93
C ALA A 265 38.56 -2.01 0.21
N LEU A 266 38.83 -3.25 0.63
CA LEU A 266 38.20 -4.47 0.11
C LEU A 266 37.21 -5.04 1.13
N ALA A 267 36.19 -5.66 0.64
CA ALA A 267 35.29 -6.47 1.45
C ALA A 267 36.05 -7.71 2.02
N PRO A 268 35.69 -8.20 3.22
CA PRO A 268 36.24 -9.44 3.75
C PRO A 268 36.04 -10.65 2.82
N GLU A 269 34.97 -10.65 2.03
CA GLU A 269 34.60 -11.73 1.10
C GLU A 269 35.15 -11.51 -0.33
N HIS A 270 35.88 -10.43 -0.57
CA HIS A 270 36.46 -10.15 -1.89
C HIS A 270 37.43 -11.28 -2.33
N PRO A 271 37.47 -11.71 -3.62
CA PRO A 271 38.36 -12.78 -4.09
C PRO A 271 39.81 -12.57 -3.73
N LEU A 272 40.33 -11.34 -3.90
CA LEU A 272 41.72 -11.00 -3.47
C LEU A 272 41.91 -11.19 -1.98
N THR A 273 40.96 -10.80 -1.14
CA THR A 273 41.01 -11.02 0.31
C THR A 273 41.04 -12.51 0.65
N SER A 274 40.27 -13.34 -0.07
CA SER A 274 40.28 -14.80 0.10
C SER A 274 41.65 -15.41 -0.21
N ASP A 275 42.27 -14.96 -1.31
CA ASP A 275 43.61 -15.45 -1.68
C ASP A 275 44.70 -15.00 -0.67
N LEU A 276 44.61 -13.75 -0.21
CA LEU A 276 45.48 -13.24 0.84
C LEU A 276 45.33 -14.01 2.17
N SER A 277 44.12 -14.39 2.52
CA SER A 277 43.80 -15.16 3.74
C SER A 277 44.50 -16.55 3.75
N LYS A 278 44.71 -17.15 2.57
CA LYS A 278 45.43 -18.43 2.46
C LYS A 278 46.93 -18.29 2.80
N LYS A 279 47.52 -17.10 2.59
CA LYS A 279 48.94 -16.83 2.76
C LYS A 279 49.26 -16.06 4.07
N ASN A 280 48.28 -15.34 4.62
CA ASN A 280 48.43 -14.49 5.81
C ASN A 280 47.40 -14.84 6.87
N ASN A 281 47.91 -15.41 8.02
CA ASN A 281 47.05 -15.87 9.11
C ASN A 281 46.32 -14.73 9.83
N ASP A 282 46.86 -13.52 9.83
CA ASP A 282 46.22 -12.40 10.53
C ASP A 282 45.06 -11.86 9.69
N ILE A 283 45.19 -11.84 8.35
CA ILE A 283 44.08 -11.56 7.45
C ILE A 283 42.98 -12.63 7.60
N ALA A 284 43.36 -13.92 7.66
CA ALA A 284 42.43 -15.00 7.88
C ALA A 284 41.61 -14.86 9.19
N LYS A 285 42.30 -14.50 10.29
CA LYS A 285 41.67 -14.23 11.59
C LYS A 285 40.70 -13.03 11.51
N PHE A 286 41.12 -11.97 10.81
CA PHE A 286 40.30 -10.78 10.62
C PHE A 286 39.03 -11.10 9.83
N VAL A 287 39.13 -11.79 8.70
CA VAL A 287 38.00 -12.24 7.88
C VAL A 287 37.01 -13.09 8.71
N LYS A 288 37.58 -14.07 9.50
CA LYS A 288 36.74 -14.89 10.40
C LYS A 288 36.07 -14.07 11.50
N ARG A 289 36.68 -12.99 11.98
CA ARG A 289 36.06 -12.05 12.92
C ARG A 289 34.89 -11.29 12.26
N CYS A 290 35.08 -10.79 11.03
CA CYS A 290 34.05 -10.08 10.27
C CYS A 290 32.87 -10.99 9.96
N SER A 291 33.06 -12.26 9.59
CA SER A 291 31.99 -13.19 9.30
C SER A 291 31.07 -13.51 10.51
N ARG A 292 31.57 -13.29 11.73
CA ARG A 292 30.80 -13.44 12.98
C ARG A 292 30.08 -12.17 13.41
N GLN A 293 30.47 -11.02 12.87
CA GLN A 293 29.80 -9.77 13.15
C GLN A 293 28.54 -9.69 12.25
N LYS A 294 27.40 -9.47 12.88
CA LYS A 294 26.15 -9.22 12.19
C LYS A 294 26.13 -7.80 11.71
N VAL A 295 25.50 -7.65 10.60
CA VAL A 295 25.20 -6.28 10.19
C VAL A 295 23.92 -6.29 9.37
N SER A 296 22.81 -5.76 9.94
CA SER A 296 21.78 -5.14 9.14
C SER A 296 22.35 -3.87 8.51
N GLU A 297 21.83 -3.43 7.38
CA GLU A 297 22.27 -2.19 6.72
C GLU A 297 22.19 -0.96 7.67
N GLU A 298 21.25 -0.96 8.61
CA GLU A 298 21.08 0.10 9.63
C GLU A 298 22.14 0.05 10.73
N GLU A 299 22.52 -1.15 11.20
CA GLU A 299 23.59 -1.34 12.19
C GLU A 299 24.98 -1.07 11.59
N PHE A 300 25.14 -1.26 10.27
CA PHE A 300 26.38 -0.98 9.54
C PHE A 300 26.84 0.48 9.70
N ALA A 301 25.92 1.42 9.81
CA ALA A 301 26.22 2.83 10.01
C ALA A 301 26.84 3.10 11.41
N THR A 302 26.47 2.31 12.42
CA THR A 302 26.81 2.55 13.84
C THR A 302 28.00 1.73 14.36
N VAL A 303 28.35 0.60 13.68
CA VAL A 303 29.46 -0.27 14.08
C VAL A 303 30.83 0.42 13.90
N SER A 304 31.71 0.25 14.87
CA SER A 304 33.11 0.74 14.79
C SER A 304 33.82 0.16 13.56
N LYS A 305 34.34 1.05 12.70
CA LYS A 305 35.07 0.68 11.48
C LYS A 305 36.43 0.11 11.88
N ILE A 306 36.70 -1.14 11.48
CA ILE A 306 37.98 -1.84 11.70
C ILE A 306 38.48 -2.42 10.39
N GLY A 307 39.81 -2.55 10.28
CA GLY A 307 40.46 -3.14 9.10
C GLY A 307 41.84 -3.64 9.38
N ILE A 308 42.42 -4.28 8.36
CA ILE A 308 43.78 -4.78 8.35
C ILE A 308 44.45 -4.39 7.04
N ASP A 309 45.70 -3.91 7.12
CA ASP A 309 46.56 -3.62 5.96
C ASP A 309 46.95 -4.93 5.26
N THR A 310 46.77 -5.02 3.96
CA THR A 310 47.14 -6.18 3.15
C THR A 310 48.62 -6.23 2.81
N GLY A 311 49.36 -5.11 2.96
CA GLY A 311 50.71 -4.91 2.45
C GLY A 311 50.79 -4.64 0.95
N LEU A 312 49.70 -4.81 0.21
CA LEU A 312 49.65 -4.52 -1.23
C LEU A 312 49.42 -3.03 -1.50
N LYS A 313 49.80 -2.58 -2.69
CA LYS A 313 49.58 -1.22 -3.15
C LYS A 313 48.90 -1.18 -4.52
N ALA A 314 47.96 -0.27 -4.70
CA ALA A 314 47.36 0.05 -5.98
C ALA A 314 47.97 1.33 -6.58
N ILE A 315 47.97 1.45 -7.90
CA ILE A 315 48.45 2.64 -8.62
C ILE A 315 47.25 3.53 -8.92
N HIS A 316 47.30 4.80 -8.47
CA HIS A 316 46.25 5.77 -8.79
C HIS A 316 46.26 6.08 -10.30
N PRO A 317 45.10 5.96 -10.99
CA PRO A 317 45.06 5.98 -12.48
C PRO A 317 45.48 7.31 -13.11
N LEU A 318 45.35 8.42 -12.39
CA LEU A 318 45.65 9.77 -12.94
C LEU A 318 46.97 10.37 -12.42
N THR A 319 47.44 9.99 -11.19
CA THR A 319 48.65 10.57 -10.57
C THR A 319 49.80 9.60 -10.51
N ASN A 320 49.56 8.31 -10.71
CA ASN A 320 50.55 7.23 -10.52
C ASN A 320 51.03 7.05 -9.07
N ASP A 321 50.37 7.70 -8.08
CA ASP A 321 50.68 7.52 -6.66
C ASP A 321 50.36 6.10 -6.19
N LEU A 322 51.12 5.61 -5.22
CA LEU A 322 50.93 4.30 -4.63
C LEU A 322 49.98 4.39 -3.42
N LEU A 323 48.84 3.74 -3.52
CA LEU A 323 47.78 3.70 -2.50
C LEU A 323 47.79 2.38 -1.76
N PRO A 324 47.82 2.33 -0.41
CA PRO A 324 47.72 1.08 0.35
C PRO A 324 46.32 0.44 0.16
N ILE A 325 46.27 -0.90 0.17
CA ILE A 325 45.05 -1.67 0.08
C ILE A 325 44.76 -2.29 1.44
N TRP A 326 43.59 -2.01 1.98
CA TRP A 326 43.09 -2.50 3.25
C TRP A 326 41.93 -3.47 3.08
N VAL A 327 41.73 -4.40 4.01
CA VAL A 327 40.47 -5.12 4.19
C VAL A 327 39.68 -4.45 5.30
N GLY A 328 38.46 -4.01 5.03
CA GLY A 328 37.64 -3.28 5.99
C GLY A 328 36.28 -3.95 6.26
N ASN A 329 35.87 -3.99 7.54
CA ASN A 329 34.55 -4.55 7.90
C ASN A 329 33.34 -3.72 7.42
N TYR A 330 33.58 -2.55 6.84
CA TYR A 330 32.60 -1.61 6.39
C TYR A 330 32.40 -1.58 4.84
N VAL A 331 33.08 -2.48 4.12
CA VAL A 331 32.92 -2.68 2.67
C VAL A 331 32.06 -3.92 2.43
N LEU A 332 31.02 -3.78 1.62
CA LEU A 332 30.09 -4.86 1.27
C LEU A 332 30.47 -5.48 -0.07
N ILE A 333 30.57 -6.80 -0.13
CA ILE A 333 30.87 -7.53 -1.39
C ILE A 333 29.75 -7.32 -2.45
N ASP A 334 28.51 -7.15 -2.01
CA ASP A 334 27.36 -7.01 -2.88
C ASP A 334 27.14 -5.57 -3.40
N TYR A 335 28.00 -4.61 -3.05
CA TYR A 335 27.95 -3.24 -3.54
C TYR A 335 29.11 -2.96 -4.49
N GLY A 336 28.81 -2.77 -5.77
CA GLY A 336 29.82 -2.63 -6.83
C GLY A 336 30.64 -3.92 -7.02
N SER A 337 31.97 -3.79 -7.02
CA SER A 337 32.94 -4.89 -7.15
C SER A 337 33.38 -5.50 -5.80
N GLY A 338 32.86 -5.02 -4.67
CA GLY A 338 33.39 -5.36 -3.33
C GLY A 338 34.71 -4.66 -3.00
N ALA A 339 35.09 -3.65 -3.78
CA ALA A 339 36.20 -2.75 -3.53
C ALA A 339 35.73 -1.29 -3.59
N VAL A 340 36.28 -0.44 -2.74
CA VAL A 340 35.95 0.99 -2.71
C VAL A 340 37.22 1.84 -2.70
N MET A 341 37.16 2.99 -3.39
CA MET A 341 38.18 4.02 -3.20
C MET A 341 37.83 4.84 -1.97
N ALA A 342 38.74 4.96 -1.04
CA ALA A 342 38.54 5.68 0.19
C ALA A 342 39.01 7.13 0.08
N VAL A 343 38.08 8.04 0.41
CA VAL A 343 38.32 9.49 0.34
C VAL A 343 38.06 10.17 1.69
N PRO A 344 38.93 10.05 2.65
CA PRO A 344 38.72 10.51 4.03
C PRO A 344 38.33 11.99 4.15
N GLY A 345 38.74 12.84 3.21
CA GLY A 345 38.33 14.25 3.19
C GLY A 345 36.84 14.44 2.88
N HIS A 346 36.16 13.45 2.25
CA HIS A 346 34.81 13.63 1.65
C HIS A 346 33.82 12.50 1.91
N ASP A 347 34.23 11.47 2.69
CA ASP A 347 33.36 10.43 3.23
C ASP A 347 33.63 10.26 4.73
N GLN A 348 32.57 10.35 5.54
CA GLN A 348 32.68 10.32 6.99
C GLN A 348 33.17 8.97 7.52
N ARG A 349 32.81 7.87 6.86
CA ARG A 349 33.26 6.50 7.24
C ARG A 349 34.76 6.35 7.00
N ASP A 350 35.22 6.84 5.85
CA ASP A 350 36.65 6.82 5.49
C ASP A 350 37.46 7.74 6.38
N PHE A 351 36.84 8.88 6.79
CA PHE A 351 37.48 9.82 7.74
C PHE A 351 37.72 9.17 9.12
N GLU A 352 36.71 8.53 9.69
CA GLU A 352 36.79 7.83 10.97
C GLU A 352 37.84 6.70 10.91
N PHE A 353 37.84 5.95 9.81
CA PHE A 353 38.80 4.89 9.58
C PHE A 353 40.23 5.45 9.44
N ALA A 354 40.44 6.48 8.63
CA ALA A 354 41.74 7.12 8.43
C ALA A 354 42.30 7.70 9.72
N LYS A 355 41.47 8.36 10.54
CA LYS A 355 41.88 8.84 11.89
C LYS A 355 42.32 7.69 12.78
N LYS A 356 41.57 6.59 12.82
CA LYS A 356 41.87 5.42 13.67
C LYS A 356 43.20 4.75 13.31
N TYR A 357 43.50 4.66 12.01
CA TYR A 357 44.70 3.98 11.51
C TYR A 357 45.84 4.94 11.08
N ASN A 358 45.67 6.23 11.40
CA ASN A 358 46.64 7.28 11.07
C ASN A 358 46.99 7.35 9.56
N LEU A 359 45.96 7.18 8.70
CA LEU A 359 46.09 7.30 7.25
C LEU A 359 45.97 8.76 6.81
N LYS A 360 46.53 9.07 5.63
CA LYS A 360 46.52 10.42 5.07
C LYS A 360 45.07 10.87 4.78
N ILE A 361 44.75 12.12 5.12
CA ILE A 361 43.50 12.80 4.77
C ILE A 361 43.86 13.94 3.81
N LYS A 362 43.23 13.96 2.65
CA LYS A 362 43.43 14.99 1.60
C LYS A 362 42.09 15.62 1.23
N GLN A 363 41.99 16.94 1.41
CA GLN A 363 40.85 17.71 0.98
C GLN A 363 40.97 18.04 -0.52
N VAL A 364 39.91 17.75 -1.30
CA VAL A 364 39.87 18.04 -2.75
C VAL A 364 38.59 18.71 -3.19
N VAL A 365 37.64 18.93 -2.28
CA VAL A 365 36.43 19.69 -2.51
C VAL A 365 36.31 20.79 -1.44
N SER A 366 35.99 22.00 -1.84
CA SER A 366 35.75 23.13 -0.95
C SER A 366 34.44 23.86 -1.30
N LEU A 367 33.77 24.35 -0.27
CA LEU A 367 32.53 25.13 -0.43
C LEU A 367 32.82 26.60 -0.70
N ASP A 368 33.92 27.13 -0.21
CA ASP A 368 34.33 28.54 -0.26
C ASP A 368 35.63 28.77 -1.04
N LYS A 369 36.12 27.78 -1.77
CA LYS A 369 37.41 27.78 -2.51
C LYS A 369 38.65 27.93 -1.63
N LYS A 370 38.54 27.74 -0.33
CA LYS A 370 39.66 27.77 0.59
C LYS A 370 40.01 26.37 1.09
N ASP A 371 41.31 26.14 1.25
CA ASP A 371 41.83 24.96 1.92
C ASP A 371 41.65 25.16 3.45
N THR A 372 40.59 24.54 3.98
CA THR A 372 40.37 24.55 5.44
C THR A 372 40.78 23.17 5.99
N SER A 373 41.64 23.13 7.00
CA SER A 373 42.08 21.86 7.58
C SER A 373 40.86 21.04 8.06
N ILE A 374 40.68 19.82 7.49
CA ILE A 374 39.62 18.88 7.87
C ILE A 374 40.09 18.18 9.17
N ASN A 375 39.71 18.74 10.32
CA ASN A 375 40.20 18.22 11.63
C ASN A 375 39.15 17.40 12.38
N GLU A 376 37.86 17.69 12.22
CA GLU A 376 36.77 17.11 13.02
C GLU A 376 35.85 16.17 12.25
N LYS A 377 35.50 16.51 11.00
CA LYS A 377 34.58 15.74 10.13
C LYS A 377 34.91 15.92 8.65
N ALA A 378 34.49 14.95 7.82
CA ALA A 378 34.61 15.05 6.37
C ALA A 378 33.65 16.13 5.78
N ILE A 379 34.03 16.73 4.65
CA ILE A 379 33.17 17.60 3.84
C ILE A 379 32.42 16.74 2.83
N ILE A 380 31.17 16.43 3.11
CA ILE A 380 30.36 15.51 2.29
C ILE A 380 29.59 16.22 1.17
N GLU A 381 29.42 17.53 1.29
CA GLU A 381 28.71 18.37 0.34
C GLU A 381 29.49 18.48 -1.00
N LYS A 382 28.77 18.75 -2.07
CA LYS A 382 29.36 19.07 -3.37
C LYS A 382 29.83 20.51 -3.41
N GLY A 383 31.04 20.75 -3.93
CA GLY A 383 31.63 22.09 -4.04
C GLY A 383 32.55 22.18 -5.25
N ASN A 384 33.44 23.15 -5.23
CA ASN A 384 34.49 23.32 -6.26
C ASN A 384 35.73 22.52 -5.88
N LEU A 385 36.44 21.99 -6.88
CA LEU A 385 37.63 21.22 -6.63
C LEU A 385 38.80 22.13 -6.25
N ILE A 386 39.60 21.65 -5.27
CA ILE A 386 40.89 22.20 -4.86
C ILE A 386 41.89 21.05 -4.76
N ASN A 387 43.19 21.33 -4.72
CA ASN A 387 44.27 20.31 -4.56
C ASN A 387 44.16 19.15 -5.58
N SER A 388 43.54 19.39 -6.75
CA SER A 388 43.20 18.39 -7.77
C SER A 388 43.92 18.64 -9.13
N GLY A 389 44.96 19.46 -9.15
CA GLY A 389 45.76 19.77 -10.33
C GLY A 389 44.94 20.45 -11.43
N LYS A 390 44.92 19.88 -12.62
CA LYS A 390 44.16 20.46 -13.75
C LYS A 390 42.64 20.50 -13.58
N TYR A 391 42.09 19.84 -12.55
CA TYR A 391 40.66 19.83 -12.23
C TYR A 391 40.28 20.87 -11.16
N ASN A 392 41.25 21.70 -10.68
CA ASN A 392 40.96 22.76 -9.73
C ASN A 392 39.88 23.72 -10.29
N ASP A 393 39.10 24.29 -9.40
CA ASP A 393 37.99 25.21 -9.67
C ASP A 393 36.76 24.64 -10.42
N LEU A 394 36.82 23.39 -10.91
CA LEU A 394 35.68 22.74 -11.55
C LEU A 394 34.59 22.44 -10.51
N THR A 395 33.37 22.62 -10.94
CA THR A 395 32.18 22.15 -10.21
C THR A 395 32.06 20.62 -10.30
N PHE A 396 31.19 20.01 -9.49
CA PHE A 396 30.95 18.58 -9.51
C PHE A 396 30.67 18.01 -10.92
N ASN A 397 29.79 18.67 -11.70
CA ASN A 397 29.40 18.18 -13.02
C ASN A 397 30.52 18.31 -14.07
N GLU A 398 31.27 19.41 -14.00
CA GLU A 398 32.41 19.65 -14.89
C GLU A 398 33.55 18.66 -14.56
N ALA A 399 33.84 18.47 -13.28
CA ALA A 399 34.82 17.50 -12.81
C ALA A 399 34.45 16.05 -13.19
N PHE A 400 33.16 15.68 -13.00
CA PHE A 400 32.67 14.36 -13.42
C PHE A 400 32.99 14.11 -14.90
N SER A 401 32.65 15.07 -15.77
CA SER A 401 32.84 14.92 -17.23
C SER A 401 34.34 14.87 -17.61
N ALA A 402 35.16 15.77 -17.03
CA ALA A 402 36.59 15.84 -17.33
C ALA A 402 37.34 14.60 -16.86
N ILE A 403 37.07 14.12 -15.64
CA ILE A 403 37.70 12.92 -15.08
C ILE A 403 37.25 11.68 -15.85
N ALA A 404 35.96 11.58 -16.22
CA ALA A 404 35.45 10.46 -17.03
C ALA A 404 36.15 10.36 -18.39
N GLU A 405 36.35 11.51 -19.07
CA GLU A 405 37.02 11.56 -20.33
C GLU A 405 38.50 11.12 -20.24
N ASP A 406 39.23 11.60 -19.21
CA ASP A 406 40.61 11.23 -19.00
C ASP A 406 40.80 9.76 -18.64
N LEU A 407 39.94 9.21 -17.77
CA LEU A 407 39.96 7.79 -17.45
C LEU A 407 39.66 6.91 -18.67
N LYS A 408 38.73 7.36 -19.53
CA LYS A 408 38.41 6.66 -20.78
C LYS A 408 39.59 6.66 -21.74
N LYS A 409 40.31 7.80 -21.89
CA LYS A 409 41.52 7.89 -22.75
C LYS A 409 42.64 6.93 -22.28
N LEU A 410 42.71 6.69 -20.97
CA LEU A 410 43.66 5.77 -20.35
C LEU A 410 43.20 4.30 -20.34
N ASN A 411 41.96 4.00 -20.79
CA ASN A 411 41.32 2.70 -20.65
C ASN A 411 41.24 2.23 -19.17
N GLN A 412 41.10 3.19 -18.24
CA GLN A 412 41.07 2.93 -16.78
C GLN A 412 39.74 3.35 -16.13
N GLY A 413 38.73 3.69 -16.93
CA GLY A 413 37.39 3.92 -16.38
C GLY A 413 36.33 4.22 -17.44
N GLU A 414 35.10 3.94 -17.10
CA GLU A 414 33.94 4.21 -17.94
C GLU A 414 32.76 4.67 -17.11
N VAL A 415 31.94 5.52 -17.70
CA VAL A 415 30.68 5.97 -17.07
C VAL A 415 29.68 4.84 -17.12
N THR A 416 29.13 4.49 -15.96
CA THR A 416 28.13 3.45 -15.83
C THR A 416 26.99 3.86 -14.92
N SER A 417 25.87 3.19 -15.05
CA SER A 417 24.74 3.32 -14.13
C SER A 417 24.58 2.03 -13.34
N ASN A 418 24.65 2.13 -12.05
CA ASN A 418 24.41 1.02 -11.13
C ASN A 418 23.04 1.19 -10.44
N TYR A 419 22.44 0.06 -10.06
CA TYR A 419 21.19 0.00 -9.35
C TYR A 419 21.43 -0.59 -7.96
N ARG A 420 20.70 -0.06 -6.99
CA ARG A 420 20.63 -0.66 -5.65
C ARG A 420 19.76 -1.92 -5.67
N LEU A 421 18.78 -1.95 -6.59
CA LEU A 421 17.94 -3.12 -6.85
C LEU A 421 18.81 -4.34 -7.16
N ARG A 422 18.48 -5.46 -6.54
CA ARG A 422 19.12 -6.77 -6.78
C ARG A 422 18.14 -7.71 -7.43
N ASP A 423 18.65 -8.76 -8.11
CA ASP A 423 17.82 -9.79 -8.68
C ASP A 423 16.95 -10.47 -7.62
N TRP A 424 15.73 -10.80 -7.99
CA TRP A 424 14.73 -11.34 -7.08
C TRP A 424 15.02 -12.80 -6.76
N GLY A 425 15.41 -13.09 -5.52
CA GLY A 425 15.63 -14.45 -5.02
C GLY A 425 14.30 -15.13 -4.68
N VAL A 426 13.94 -16.14 -5.47
CA VAL A 426 12.62 -16.79 -5.38
C VAL A 426 12.62 -18.13 -4.66
N SER A 427 13.77 -18.67 -4.26
CA SER A 427 13.86 -19.94 -3.53
C SER A 427 13.44 -19.82 -2.07
N ARG A 428 12.57 -20.72 -1.61
CA ARG A 428 12.23 -20.90 -0.19
C ARG A 428 12.29 -22.38 0.16
N GLN A 429 12.89 -22.68 1.32
CA GLN A 429 13.00 -24.04 1.86
C GLN A 429 11.78 -24.30 2.75
N ARG A 430 10.59 -24.43 2.14
CA ARG A 430 9.30 -24.59 2.82
C ARG A 430 8.54 -25.76 2.26
N TYR A 431 7.69 -26.34 3.09
CA TYR A 431 6.75 -27.37 2.64
C TYR A 431 5.53 -26.74 1.95
N TRP A 432 4.92 -25.70 2.55
CA TRP A 432 3.70 -25.08 2.03
C TRP A 432 4.03 -23.94 1.07
N GLY A 433 4.28 -24.27 -0.18
CA GLY A 433 4.60 -23.35 -1.27
C GLY A 433 4.56 -24.08 -2.62
N ALA A 434 4.47 -23.36 -3.73
CA ALA A 434 4.52 -23.92 -5.06
C ALA A 434 5.95 -24.42 -5.39
N PRO A 435 6.14 -25.69 -5.74
CA PRO A 435 7.48 -26.25 -6.02
C PRO A 435 8.11 -25.62 -7.27
N ILE A 436 9.41 -25.37 -7.23
CA ILE A 436 10.18 -24.89 -8.39
C ILE A 436 10.36 -26.04 -9.40
N PRO A 437 9.90 -25.89 -10.66
CA PRO A 437 9.78 -26.98 -11.63
C PRO A 437 11.09 -27.27 -12.38
N MET A 438 12.15 -27.63 -11.65
CA MET A 438 13.48 -27.85 -12.22
C MET A 438 14.06 -29.18 -11.78
N PHE A 439 14.91 -29.75 -12.65
CA PHE A 439 15.82 -30.84 -12.34
C PHE A 439 17.24 -30.32 -12.20
N ASN A 440 17.95 -30.76 -11.16
CA ASN A 440 19.37 -30.58 -10.97
C ASN A 440 20.11 -31.81 -11.53
N LEU A 441 21.01 -31.61 -12.49
CA LEU A 441 21.83 -32.67 -13.07
C LEU A 441 22.94 -33.09 -12.12
N LEU A 442 23.18 -34.41 -11.94
CA LEU A 442 24.32 -34.87 -11.15
C LEU A 442 25.67 -34.50 -11.78
N SER A 443 25.69 -34.31 -13.08
CA SER A 443 26.85 -33.80 -13.83
C SER A 443 27.08 -32.32 -13.74
N GLY A 444 26.21 -31.59 -13.03
CA GLY A 444 26.19 -30.13 -12.93
C GLY A 444 25.25 -29.47 -13.96
N GLY A 445 24.64 -28.36 -13.56
CA GLY A 445 23.63 -27.62 -14.31
C GLY A 445 22.19 -28.03 -14.03
N GLU A 446 21.26 -27.29 -14.58
CA GLU A 446 19.83 -27.42 -14.36
C GLU A 446 19.07 -27.54 -15.68
N ILE A 447 17.96 -28.25 -15.66
CA ILE A 447 17.03 -28.40 -16.80
C ILE A 447 15.59 -28.27 -16.33
N PRO A 448 14.71 -27.63 -17.12
CA PRO A 448 13.29 -27.49 -16.76
C PRO A 448 12.56 -28.82 -16.81
N ILE A 449 11.58 -28.98 -15.91
CA ILE A 449 10.62 -30.09 -15.98
C ILE A 449 9.69 -29.84 -17.17
N PRO A 450 9.44 -30.85 -18.04
CA PRO A 450 8.60 -30.68 -19.21
C PRO A 450 7.17 -30.28 -18.88
N TYR A 451 6.52 -29.54 -19.78
CA TYR A 451 5.16 -29.05 -19.63
C TYR A 451 4.12 -30.14 -19.32
N ASP A 452 4.26 -31.31 -19.96
CA ASP A 452 3.35 -32.48 -19.77
C ASP A 452 3.44 -33.10 -18.36
N ARG A 453 4.49 -32.74 -17.59
CA ARG A 453 4.68 -33.17 -16.19
C ARG A 453 4.30 -32.07 -15.17
N LEU A 454 3.80 -30.95 -15.62
CA LEU A 454 3.30 -29.88 -14.74
C LEU A 454 1.80 -30.10 -14.42
N PRO A 455 1.35 -29.78 -13.20
CA PRO A 455 2.14 -29.19 -12.12
C PRO A 455 2.98 -30.20 -11.35
N VAL A 456 4.16 -29.76 -10.93
CA VAL A 456 4.92 -30.44 -9.88
C VAL A 456 4.19 -30.21 -8.57
N SER A 457 3.67 -31.28 -7.97
CA SER A 457 2.85 -31.19 -6.76
C SER A 457 3.68 -31.46 -5.50
N LEU A 458 3.17 -30.95 -4.37
CA LEU A 458 3.71 -31.25 -3.03
C LEU A 458 3.47 -32.72 -2.68
N ASP A 459 4.49 -33.40 -2.16
CA ASP A 459 4.38 -34.78 -1.70
C ASP A 459 3.87 -34.82 -0.25
N LYS A 460 2.61 -35.26 -0.10
CA LYS A 460 1.91 -35.33 1.21
C LYS A 460 2.60 -36.23 2.26
N GLN A 461 3.37 -37.22 1.85
CA GLN A 461 3.96 -38.19 2.78
C GLN A 461 5.18 -37.65 3.54
N LYS A 462 5.69 -36.48 3.19
CA LYS A 462 6.97 -35.94 3.70
C LYS A 462 6.88 -34.85 4.75
N PHE A 463 5.69 -34.30 4.98
CA PHE A 463 5.50 -33.27 6.00
C PHE A 463 5.94 -33.70 7.40
N ASN A 464 5.74 -34.95 7.73
CA ASN A 464 6.02 -35.52 9.07
C ASN A 464 7.48 -35.89 9.35
N LYS A 465 8.40 -35.79 8.38
CA LYS A 465 9.77 -36.33 8.55
C LYS A 465 10.93 -35.37 8.29
N GLY A 466 10.67 -34.13 7.81
CA GLY A 466 11.75 -33.22 7.43
C GLY A 466 12.65 -33.73 6.27
N GLU A 467 12.29 -34.85 5.65
CA GLU A 467 13.07 -35.49 4.58
C GLU A 467 12.80 -34.79 3.24
N ARG A 468 13.81 -34.09 2.73
CA ARG A 468 13.82 -33.61 1.34
C ARG A 468 13.99 -34.77 0.38
N ASN A 469 13.24 -34.78 -0.73
CA ASN A 469 13.31 -35.88 -1.69
C ASN A 469 14.55 -35.78 -2.60
N ASN A 470 15.67 -36.30 -2.12
CA ASN A 470 16.92 -36.39 -2.86
C ASN A 470 17.02 -37.64 -3.71
N LYS A 471 15.87 -38.26 -4.11
CA LYS A 471 15.90 -39.46 -4.93
C LYS A 471 16.38 -39.10 -6.33
N THR A 472 17.48 -39.76 -6.72
CA THR A 472 17.98 -39.73 -8.09
C THR A 472 17.00 -40.47 -9.00
N GLN A 473 16.70 -39.88 -10.14
CA GLN A 473 15.86 -40.46 -11.19
C GLN A 473 16.55 -40.28 -12.56
N GLU A 474 16.19 -41.14 -13.50
CA GLU A 474 16.66 -40.98 -14.87
C GLU A 474 15.69 -40.16 -15.69
N PHE A 475 16.22 -39.18 -16.41
CA PHE A 475 15.47 -38.37 -17.34
C PHE A 475 16.29 -38.09 -18.61
N ASN A 476 15.78 -38.52 -19.76
CA ASN A 476 16.45 -38.42 -21.07
C ASN A 476 17.91 -38.95 -21.05
N GLY A 477 18.14 -40.10 -20.43
CA GLY A 477 19.47 -40.72 -20.31
C GLY A 477 20.42 -40.03 -19.34
N ARG A 478 19.92 -39.07 -18.51
CA ARG A 478 20.71 -38.33 -17.53
C ARG A 478 20.19 -38.60 -16.12
N GLN A 479 21.11 -38.65 -15.15
CA GLN A 479 20.76 -38.76 -13.74
C GLN A 479 20.43 -37.37 -13.20
N VAL A 480 19.23 -37.21 -12.64
CA VAL A 480 18.70 -35.92 -12.14
C VAL A 480 18.14 -36.06 -10.73
N ILE A 481 18.16 -34.96 -10.00
CA ILE A 481 17.42 -34.79 -8.73
C ILE A 481 16.42 -33.65 -8.94
N GLN A 482 15.18 -33.88 -8.57
CA GLN A 482 14.15 -32.84 -8.60
C GLN A 482 14.48 -31.74 -7.60
N GLU A 483 14.25 -30.46 -8.00
CA GLU A 483 14.39 -29.32 -7.08
C GLU A 483 13.40 -29.45 -5.91
N THR A 484 13.87 -29.13 -4.72
CA THR A 484 13.10 -29.24 -3.47
C THR A 484 12.66 -27.90 -2.91
N ASP A 485 13.20 -26.78 -3.43
CA ASP A 485 12.78 -25.46 -3.05
C ASP A 485 11.41 -25.12 -3.64
N THR A 486 10.68 -24.28 -2.92
CA THR A 486 9.40 -23.70 -3.37
C THR A 486 9.59 -22.23 -3.72
N PHE A 487 8.63 -21.65 -4.44
CA PHE A 487 8.64 -20.23 -4.74
C PHE A 487 8.42 -19.37 -3.51
N ASP A 488 8.92 -18.15 -3.60
CA ASP A 488 8.52 -17.03 -2.76
C ASP A 488 7.04 -16.71 -3.00
N THR A 489 6.27 -16.50 -1.95
CA THR A 489 4.81 -16.22 -2.06
C THR A 489 4.48 -14.96 -2.88
N PHE A 490 5.45 -14.07 -3.10
CA PHE A 490 5.26 -12.97 -4.03
C PHE A 490 5.19 -13.41 -5.51
N MET A 491 5.60 -14.62 -5.86
CA MET A 491 5.38 -15.17 -7.20
C MET A 491 3.89 -15.25 -7.48
N GLU A 492 3.14 -15.89 -6.58
CA GLU A 492 1.70 -16.08 -6.70
C GLU A 492 0.95 -14.75 -6.79
N SER A 493 1.32 -13.79 -5.94
CA SER A 493 0.64 -12.50 -5.90
C SER A 493 1.08 -11.52 -7.01
N SER A 494 2.08 -11.85 -7.81
CA SER A 494 2.59 -10.95 -8.86
C SER A 494 1.77 -10.96 -10.15
N TRP A 495 0.91 -11.96 -10.38
CA TRP A 495 0.14 -12.10 -11.63
C TRP A 495 -1.35 -12.39 -11.45
N TYR A 496 -1.83 -12.54 -10.21
CA TYR A 496 -3.20 -12.88 -9.87
C TYR A 496 -4.25 -11.92 -10.46
N HIS A 497 -3.90 -10.63 -10.57
CA HIS A 497 -4.74 -9.61 -11.21
C HIS A 497 -5.04 -9.94 -12.67
N ALA A 498 -4.08 -10.51 -13.40
CA ALA A 498 -4.28 -10.96 -14.76
C ALA A 498 -5.07 -12.29 -14.79
N ARG A 499 -4.82 -13.21 -13.86
CA ARG A 499 -5.55 -14.50 -13.77
C ARG A 499 -7.04 -14.33 -13.54
N PHE A 500 -7.45 -13.34 -12.76
CA PHE A 500 -8.89 -13.04 -12.56
C PHE A 500 -9.64 -12.75 -13.85
N THR A 501 -8.97 -12.30 -14.89
CA THR A 501 -9.62 -12.06 -16.19
C THR A 501 -10.08 -13.34 -16.87
N CYS A 502 -9.45 -14.49 -16.56
CA CYS A 502 -9.74 -15.80 -17.15
C CYS A 502 -9.57 -16.95 -16.14
N SER A 503 -10.01 -16.78 -14.90
CA SER A 503 -9.79 -17.72 -13.78
C SER A 503 -10.18 -19.16 -14.07
N ASN A 504 -11.22 -19.38 -14.88
CA ASN A 504 -11.77 -20.70 -15.23
C ASN A 504 -11.08 -21.35 -16.43
N ASP A 505 -10.13 -20.67 -17.09
CA ASP A 505 -9.40 -21.27 -18.22
C ASP A 505 -8.30 -22.20 -17.70
N THR A 506 -8.42 -23.48 -18.05
CA THR A 506 -7.43 -24.52 -17.67
C THR A 506 -6.44 -24.82 -18.80
N SER A 507 -6.60 -24.21 -19.98
CA SER A 507 -5.80 -24.50 -21.17
C SER A 507 -4.57 -23.60 -21.33
N GLN A 508 -4.59 -22.40 -20.72
CA GLN A 508 -3.54 -21.40 -20.82
C GLN A 508 -3.42 -20.58 -19.52
N MET A 509 -2.27 -19.94 -19.33
CA MET A 509 -1.99 -19.08 -18.18
C MET A 509 -2.93 -17.88 -18.17
N ILE A 510 -2.99 -17.17 -19.30
CA ILE A 510 -3.78 -15.97 -19.53
C ILE A 510 -4.43 -16.10 -20.91
N ASP A 511 -5.72 -15.75 -20.98
CA ASP A 511 -6.42 -15.52 -22.24
C ASP A 511 -6.12 -14.07 -22.69
N PRO A 512 -5.35 -13.86 -23.78
CA PRO A 512 -4.97 -12.51 -24.17
C PRO A 512 -6.15 -11.60 -24.53
N VAL A 513 -7.24 -12.15 -25.06
CA VAL A 513 -8.44 -11.38 -25.43
C VAL A 513 -9.11 -10.84 -24.17
N LYS A 514 -9.34 -11.68 -23.17
CA LYS A 514 -9.96 -11.29 -21.91
C LYS A 514 -9.03 -10.39 -21.09
N ALA A 515 -7.74 -10.71 -21.04
CA ALA A 515 -6.77 -9.90 -20.34
C ALA A 515 -6.70 -8.49 -20.93
N ASN A 516 -6.64 -8.34 -22.25
CA ASN A 516 -6.56 -7.03 -22.92
C ASN A 516 -7.87 -6.24 -22.84
N TYR A 517 -9.02 -6.91 -22.62
CA TYR A 517 -10.28 -6.23 -22.32
C TYR A 517 -10.25 -5.62 -20.90
N TRP A 518 -9.85 -6.39 -19.88
CA TRP A 518 -9.92 -5.94 -18.48
C TRP A 518 -8.71 -5.12 -18.02
N LEU A 519 -7.50 -5.49 -18.44
CA LEU A 519 -6.26 -4.83 -18.00
C LEU A 519 -5.99 -3.51 -18.75
N PRO A 520 -5.25 -2.61 -18.13
CA PRO A 520 -4.83 -2.62 -16.73
C PRO A 520 -6.01 -2.46 -15.75
N VAL A 521 -5.81 -2.87 -14.49
CA VAL A 521 -6.78 -2.63 -13.40
C VAL A 521 -7.02 -1.13 -13.24
N ASP A 522 -8.28 -0.70 -13.25
CA ASP A 522 -8.62 0.72 -13.20
C ASP A 522 -8.46 1.31 -11.80
N GLN A 523 -8.80 0.53 -10.75
CA GLN A 523 -8.61 0.93 -9.36
C GLN A 523 -8.06 -0.24 -8.55
N TYR A 524 -6.88 -0.06 -7.97
CA TYR A 524 -6.26 -1.02 -7.06
C TYR A 524 -6.25 -0.49 -5.63
N ILE A 525 -6.60 -1.32 -4.64
CA ILE A 525 -6.74 -0.93 -3.24
C ILE A 525 -5.95 -1.88 -2.35
N GLY A 526 -5.10 -1.36 -1.47
CA GLY A 526 -4.33 -2.15 -0.51
C GLY A 526 -3.48 -1.32 0.44
N GLY A 527 -2.75 -1.99 1.34
CA GLY A 527 -1.87 -1.32 2.30
C GLY A 527 -0.59 -0.76 1.69
N ILE A 528 -0.11 0.36 2.23
CA ILE A 528 1.14 1.01 1.78
C ILE A 528 2.38 0.14 2.07
N GLU A 529 2.31 -0.80 2.99
CA GLU A 529 3.38 -1.76 3.32
C GLU A 529 3.81 -2.61 2.12
N HIS A 530 2.95 -2.72 1.10
CA HIS A 530 3.22 -3.46 -0.13
C HIS A 530 3.90 -2.64 -1.23
N ALA A 531 4.22 -1.36 -0.97
CA ALA A 531 4.73 -0.41 -1.96
C ALA A 531 6.02 -0.90 -2.67
N ILE A 532 6.94 -1.53 -1.94
CA ILE A 532 8.25 -1.94 -2.45
C ILE A 532 8.23 -3.39 -2.94
N LEU A 533 7.67 -4.32 -2.15
CA LEU A 533 7.72 -5.74 -2.46
C LEU A 533 6.66 -6.13 -3.50
N HIS A 534 5.42 -6.34 -3.07
CA HIS A 534 4.34 -6.81 -3.95
C HIS A 534 4.14 -5.92 -5.18
N LEU A 535 4.01 -4.59 -5.01
CA LEU A 535 3.73 -3.70 -6.15
C LEU A 535 4.87 -3.65 -7.15
N LEU A 536 6.13 -3.67 -6.70
CA LEU A 536 7.28 -3.68 -7.60
C LEU A 536 7.36 -5.01 -8.36
N TYR A 537 7.15 -6.14 -7.68
CA TYR A 537 7.15 -7.45 -8.31
C TYR A 537 5.97 -7.64 -9.27
N ALA A 538 4.78 -7.14 -8.93
CA ALA A 538 3.63 -7.17 -9.84
C ALA A 538 3.88 -6.35 -11.12
N ARG A 539 4.49 -5.16 -11.02
CA ARG A 539 4.92 -4.38 -12.18
C ARG A 539 5.92 -5.12 -13.04
N PHE A 540 6.93 -5.70 -12.41
CA PHE A 540 7.96 -6.48 -13.10
C PHE A 540 7.36 -7.71 -13.81
N PHE A 541 6.54 -8.48 -13.09
CA PHE A 541 5.92 -9.68 -13.64
C PHE A 541 4.96 -9.37 -14.79
N HIS A 542 4.26 -8.25 -14.70
CA HIS A 542 3.39 -7.75 -15.76
C HIS A 542 4.17 -7.47 -17.06
N LYS A 543 5.35 -6.84 -16.95
CA LYS A 543 6.24 -6.62 -18.09
C LYS A 543 6.76 -7.93 -18.68
N LEU A 544 7.07 -8.91 -17.84
CA LEU A 544 7.45 -10.25 -18.31
C LEU A 544 6.31 -10.94 -19.10
N MET A 545 5.06 -10.84 -18.62
CA MET A 545 3.88 -11.36 -19.32
C MET A 545 3.63 -10.61 -20.65
N ARG A 546 3.83 -9.30 -20.67
CA ARG A 546 3.78 -8.51 -21.92
C ARG A 546 4.81 -9.00 -22.94
N ASP A 547 6.05 -9.22 -22.52
CA ASP A 547 7.14 -9.65 -23.38
C ASP A 547 6.99 -11.12 -23.86
N GLU A 548 6.16 -11.91 -23.18
CA GLU A 548 5.68 -13.23 -23.65
C GLU A 548 4.47 -13.12 -24.58
N GLY A 549 3.91 -11.94 -24.80
CA GLY A 549 2.73 -11.72 -25.64
C GLY A 549 1.41 -12.16 -25.01
N LEU A 550 1.37 -12.34 -23.69
CA LEU A 550 0.17 -12.73 -22.96
C LEU A 550 -0.79 -11.55 -22.72
N LEU A 551 -0.27 -10.32 -22.76
CA LEU A 551 -1.03 -9.09 -22.57
C LEU A 551 -0.29 -7.90 -23.23
N ASN A 552 -0.97 -6.76 -23.41
CA ASN A 552 -0.45 -5.61 -24.16
C ASN A 552 -0.15 -4.38 -23.29
N SER A 553 -0.64 -4.31 -22.05
CA SER A 553 -0.42 -3.16 -21.18
C SER A 553 0.95 -3.19 -20.52
N ASP A 554 1.54 -2.01 -20.29
CA ASP A 554 2.88 -1.85 -19.69
C ASP A 554 2.86 -1.89 -18.17
N GLU A 555 1.78 -1.44 -17.55
CA GLU A 555 1.63 -1.38 -16.09
C GLU A 555 0.34 -2.10 -15.65
N PRO A 556 0.36 -2.79 -14.49
CA PRO A 556 -0.79 -3.58 -14.04
C PRO A 556 -1.96 -2.75 -13.51
N PHE A 557 -1.68 -1.58 -12.92
CA PHE A 557 -2.65 -0.79 -12.15
C PHE A 557 -2.62 0.68 -12.54
N LYS A 558 -3.75 1.26 -13.00
CA LYS A 558 -3.87 2.68 -13.35
C LYS A 558 -3.89 3.59 -12.13
N LYS A 559 -4.78 3.27 -11.17
CA LYS A 559 -4.94 4.05 -9.93
C LYS A 559 -4.66 3.18 -8.73
N LEU A 560 -3.91 3.72 -7.78
CA LEU A 560 -3.60 3.06 -6.51
C LEU A 560 -4.18 3.87 -5.35
N LEU A 561 -4.96 3.23 -4.49
CA LEU A 561 -5.42 3.78 -3.22
C LEU A 561 -4.77 3.01 -2.08
N CYS A 562 -3.92 3.70 -1.32
CA CYS A 562 -3.32 3.13 -0.11
C CYS A 562 -4.20 3.42 1.09
N GLN A 563 -4.83 2.38 1.62
CA GLN A 563 -5.68 2.55 2.79
C GLN A 563 -4.88 2.80 4.07
N GLY A 564 -5.43 3.66 4.96
CA GLY A 564 -4.89 3.87 6.30
C GLY A 564 -5.16 2.68 7.23
N MET A 565 -4.37 2.57 8.28
CA MET A 565 -4.48 1.49 9.28
C MET A 565 -5.74 1.62 10.14
N VAL A 566 -6.20 0.49 10.68
CA VAL A 566 -7.21 0.45 11.73
C VAL A 566 -6.51 0.32 13.07
N LEU A 567 -6.78 1.26 13.97
CA LEU A 567 -6.21 1.31 15.32
C LEU A 567 -7.28 0.92 16.35
N SER A 568 -6.82 0.31 17.44
CA SER A 568 -7.62 0.06 18.63
C SER A 568 -6.79 0.24 19.90
N GLU A 569 -7.44 0.54 21.00
CA GLU A 569 -6.79 0.47 22.30
C GLU A 569 -6.29 -0.94 22.59
N SER A 570 -5.21 -1.03 23.34
CA SER A 570 -4.63 -2.29 23.78
C SER A 570 -4.50 -2.33 25.30
N TYR A 571 -4.73 -3.50 25.89
CA TYR A 571 -4.73 -3.70 27.33
C TYR A 571 -3.83 -4.87 27.69
N PHE A 572 -3.10 -4.74 28.79
CA PHE A 572 -2.21 -5.81 29.26
C PHE A 572 -2.09 -5.82 30.79
N TYR A 573 -1.65 -6.96 31.31
CA TYR A 573 -1.12 -7.06 32.66
C TYR A 573 0.27 -7.68 32.63
N GLU A 574 1.06 -7.47 33.68
CA GLU A 574 2.40 -8.04 33.76
C GLU A 574 2.40 -9.31 34.61
N LYS A 575 2.99 -10.38 34.06
CA LYS A 575 3.22 -11.65 34.76
C LYS A 575 4.62 -12.13 34.51
N ASN A 576 5.42 -12.33 35.56
CA ASN A 576 6.82 -12.77 35.48
C ASN A 576 7.69 -11.90 34.56
N GLY A 577 7.50 -10.56 34.60
CA GLY A 577 8.25 -9.60 33.75
C GLY A 577 7.86 -9.59 32.28
N LYS A 578 6.80 -10.33 31.89
CA LYS A 578 6.25 -10.34 30.51
C LYS A 578 4.86 -9.70 30.48
N LYS A 579 4.60 -8.91 29.43
CA LYS A 579 3.27 -8.35 29.16
C LYS A 579 2.37 -9.42 28.55
N ILE A 580 1.22 -9.66 29.21
CA ILE A 580 0.14 -10.52 28.71
C ILE A 580 -0.96 -9.60 28.19
N TRP A 581 -1.20 -9.65 26.90
CA TRP A 581 -2.17 -8.79 26.22
C TRP A 581 -3.58 -9.41 26.30
N VAL A 582 -4.57 -8.59 26.65
CA VAL A 582 -5.97 -8.98 26.85
C VAL A 582 -6.82 -8.36 25.73
N SER A 583 -7.75 -9.16 25.18
CA SER A 583 -8.67 -8.68 24.14
C SER A 583 -9.55 -7.54 24.67
N PRO A 584 -9.79 -6.47 23.91
CA PRO A 584 -10.73 -5.41 24.30
C PRO A 584 -12.14 -5.93 24.68
N SER A 585 -12.56 -7.06 24.09
CA SER A 585 -13.84 -7.71 24.41
C SER A 585 -13.87 -8.36 25.82
N GLU A 586 -12.71 -8.54 26.46
CA GLU A 586 -12.56 -9.11 27.79
C GLU A 586 -12.23 -8.06 28.85
N VAL A 587 -12.45 -6.78 28.54
CA VAL A 587 -12.09 -5.65 29.41
C VAL A 587 -13.34 -5.03 30.04
N GLU A 588 -13.32 -4.83 31.35
CA GLU A 588 -14.36 -4.14 32.12
C GLU A 588 -13.84 -2.80 32.67
N PHE A 589 -14.63 -1.73 32.43
CA PHE A 589 -14.32 -0.37 32.89
C PHE A 589 -15.12 0.02 34.10
N HIS A 590 -14.47 0.23 35.24
CA HIS A 590 -15.10 0.72 36.45
C HIS A 590 -15.05 2.24 36.53
N ARG A 591 -16.20 2.86 36.74
CA ARG A 591 -16.33 4.33 36.81
C ARG A 591 -16.97 4.74 38.14
N ASN A 592 -16.55 5.89 38.66
CA ASN A 592 -17.18 6.47 39.86
C ASN A 592 -18.54 7.13 39.52
N GLU A 593 -19.23 7.63 40.53
CA GLU A 593 -20.53 8.31 40.40
C GLU A 593 -20.50 9.53 39.44
N ASN A 594 -19.32 10.13 39.24
CA ASN A 594 -19.11 11.26 38.35
C ASN A 594 -18.72 10.79 36.92
N GLY A 595 -18.78 9.48 36.59
CA GLY A 595 -18.44 8.90 35.30
C GLY A 595 -16.94 8.84 35.00
N LYS A 596 -16.05 9.21 35.94
CA LYS A 596 -14.61 9.13 35.79
C LYS A 596 -14.11 7.70 35.91
N LEU A 597 -13.29 7.24 34.98
CA LEU A 597 -12.64 5.93 34.99
C LEU A 597 -11.77 5.80 36.26
N THR A 598 -12.00 4.74 37.05
CA THR A 598 -11.29 4.46 38.30
C THR A 598 -10.39 3.24 38.21
N LYS A 599 -10.81 2.23 37.43
CA LYS A 599 -10.10 0.95 37.34
C LYS A 599 -10.47 0.28 36.01
N ILE A 600 -9.54 -0.48 35.44
CA ILE A 600 -9.76 -1.36 34.30
C ILE A 600 -9.43 -2.77 34.77
N THR A 601 -10.33 -3.74 34.56
CA THR A 601 -10.12 -5.14 34.94
C THR A 601 -10.44 -6.07 33.78
N GLN A 602 -9.92 -7.31 33.86
CA GLN A 602 -10.35 -8.37 32.95
C GLN A 602 -11.71 -8.91 33.42
N ILE A 603 -12.66 -9.08 32.49
CA ILE A 603 -14.01 -9.62 32.79
C ILE A 603 -13.91 -10.96 33.53
N ASN A 604 -14.71 -11.17 34.55
CA ASN A 604 -14.71 -12.35 35.42
C ASN A 604 -13.37 -12.61 36.12
N SER A 605 -12.56 -11.57 36.32
CA SER A 605 -11.25 -11.67 36.98
C SER A 605 -10.96 -10.39 37.76
N ASP A 606 -10.25 -10.50 38.89
CA ASP A 606 -9.76 -9.34 39.66
C ASP A 606 -8.45 -8.75 39.11
N VAL A 607 -7.96 -9.25 37.98
CA VAL A 607 -6.72 -8.80 37.37
C VAL A 607 -6.89 -7.37 36.83
N GLU A 608 -6.11 -6.45 37.40
CA GLU A 608 -6.07 -5.06 36.95
C GLU A 608 -5.25 -4.93 35.71
N LEU A 609 -5.79 -4.21 34.71
CA LEU A 609 -5.20 -4.01 33.41
C LEU A 609 -4.62 -2.61 33.26
N SER A 610 -3.50 -2.53 32.59
CA SER A 610 -2.88 -1.26 32.16
C SER A 610 -3.21 -1.01 30.68
N SER A 611 -3.46 0.27 30.33
CA SER A 611 -3.58 0.67 28.92
C SER A 611 -2.19 0.65 28.24
N GLY A 612 -2.11 -0.02 27.10
CA GLY A 612 -0.96 0.03 26.19
C GLY A 612 -1.08 1.12 25.11
N GLY A 613 -2.16 1.93 25.20
CA GLY A 613 -2.48 3.00 24.25
C GLY A 613 -3.11 2.49 22.94
N VAL A 614 -3.47 3.45 22.11
CA VAL A 614 -4.05 3.20 20.78
C VAL A 614 -2.95 2.78 19.81
N THR A 615 -3.07 1.57 19.26
CA THR A 615 -2.06 1.00 18.34
C THR A 615 -2.73 0.24 17.20
N LYS A 616 -1.95 -0.08 16.13
CA LYS A 616 -2.40 -0.94 15.04
C LYS A 616 -2.97 -2.24 15.62
N MET A 617 -4.14 -2.66 15.14
CA MET A 617 -4.71 -3.96 15.48
C MET A 617 -3.77 -5.08 15.04
N SER A 618 -3.39 -5.93 15.96
CA SER A 618 -2.45 -7.04 15.71
C SER A 618 -2.75 -8.25 16.58
N LYS A 619 -2.45 -9.44 16.08
CA LYS A 619 -2.55 -10.70 16.85
C LYS A 619 -1.61 -10.68 18.06
N SER A 620 -0.42 -10.11 17.94
CA SER A 620 0.57 -10.04 19.03
C SER A 620 0.12 -9.18 20.21
N LYS A 621 -0.72 -8.17 19.97
CA LYS A 621 -1.30 -7.32 21.03
C LYS A 621 -2.72 -7.72 21.43
N ASN A 622 -3.28 -8.73 20.81
CA ASN A 622 -4.63 -9.23 21.05
C ASN A 622 -5.70 -8.11 21.08
N ASN A 623 -5.48 -7.02 20.32
CA ASN A 623 -6.37 -5.85 20.27
C ASN A 623 -7.23 -5.81 19.00
N GLY A 624 -7.34 -6.92 18.28
CA GLY A 624 -8.21 -7.07 17.11
C GLY A 624 -9.68 -7.19 17.52
N ILE A 625 -10.55 -6.56 16.74
CA ILE A 625 -12.00 -6.70 16.85
C ILE A 625 -12.46 -7.72 15.82
N ASP A 626 -13.23 -8.74 16.26
CA ASP A 626 -13.85 -9.72 15.35
C ASP A 626 -15.04 -9.06 14.64
N PRO A 627 -14.99 -8.88 13.31
CA PRO A 627 -16.09 -8.26 12.57
C PRO A 627 -17.41 -9.00 12.70
N GLN A 628 -17.37 -10.33 12.86
CA GLN A 628 -18.59 -11.14 12.93
C GLN A 628 -19.43 -10.80 14.16
N VAL A 629 -18.78 -10.58 15.30
CA VAL A 629 -19.48 -10.17 16.54
C VAL A 629 -20.22 -8.86 16.33
N ILE A 630 -19.63 -7.93 15.58
CA ILE A 630 -20.26 -6.63 15.33
C ILE A 630 -21.42 -6.77 14.33
N ILE A 631 -21.24 -7.61 13.29
CA ILE A 631 -22.29 -7.92 12.30
C ILE A 631 -23.48 -8.59 12.99
N ASP A 632 -23.23 -9.56 13.87
CA ASP A 632 -24.26 -10.29 14.61
C ASP A 632 -25.06 -9.37 15.57
N ASN A 633 -24.45 -8.31 16.08
CA ASN A 633 -25.12 -7.37 17.00
C ASN A 633 -25.82 -6.21 16.28
N TYR A 634 -25.27 -5.72 15.16
CA TYR A 634 -25.70 -4.45 14.55
C TYR A 634 -26.01 -4.55 13.04
N GLY A 635 -25.68 -5.67 12.40
CA GLY A 635 -25.79 -5.85 10.96
C GLY A 635 -24.56 -5.36 10.18
N ALA A 636 -24.42 -5.88 8.96
CA ALA A 636 -23.32 -5.59 8.05
C ALA A 636 -23.32 -4.12 7.58
N ASP A 637 -24.50 -3.57 7.24
CA ASP A 637 -24.62 -2.17 6.81
C ASP A 637 -24.16 -1.19 7.89
N THR A 638 -24.33 -1.52 9.17
CA THR A 638 -23.82 -0.70 10.28
C THR A 638 -22.29 -0.69 10.31
N VAL A 639 -21.66 -1.84 10.11
CA VAL A 639 -20.19 -1.98 10.09
C VAL A 639 -19.62 -1.23 8.89
N ARG A 640 -20.23 -1.39 7.70
CA ARG A 640 -19.87 -0.70 6.46
C ARG A 640 -19.98 0.83 6.64
N LEU A 641 -21.11 1.30 7.16
CA LEU A 641 -21.34 2.73 7.40
C LEU A 641 -20.28 3.31 8.35
N PHE A 642 -20.03 2.64 9.48
CA PHE A 642 -19.05 3.10 10.44
C PHE A 642 -17.65 3.20 9.82
N THR A 643 -17.20 2.16 9.10
CA THR A 643 -15.86 2.13 8.52
C THR A 643 -15.65 3.20 7.43
N MET A 644 -16.71 3.56 6.70
CA MET A 644 -16.65 4.61 5.67
C MET A 644 -16.82 6.02 6.24
N PHE A 645 -17.53 6.16 7.37
CA PHE A 645 -17.78 7.44 8.01
C PHE A 645 -16.67 7.90 8.94
N ALA A 646 -15.97 6.97 9.63
CA ALA A 646 -15.02 7.27 10.70
C ALA A 646 -13.78 8.05 10.23
N ALA A 647 -13.29 7.79 9.02
CA ALA A 647 -12.14 8.49 8.43
C ALA A 647 -12.10 8.35 6.90
N PRO A 648 -11.46 9.30 6.18
CA PRO A 648 -11.16 9.13 4.76
C PRO A 648 -10.35 7.83 4.52
N PRO A 649 -10.47 7.18 3.34
CA PRO A 649 -9.78 5.91 3.04
C PRO A 649 -8.28 5.89 3.33
N GLU A 650 -7.56 6.94 2.98
CA GLU A 650 -6.10 7.03 3.13
C GLU A 650 -5.63 7.33 4.57
N GLN A 651 -6.53 7.80 5.42
CA GLN A 651 -6.20 8.14 6.81
C GLN A 651 -6.42 6.97 7.75
N THR A 652 -5.69 6.97 8.85
CA THR A 652 -5.86 6.02 9.94
C THR A 652 -7.25 6.16 10.57
N MET A 653 -7.88 5.02 10.88
CA MET A 653 -9.18 4.97 11.55
C MET A 653 -9.01 4.38 12.94
N GLU A 654 -9.54 5.06 13.95
CA GLU A 654 -9.63 4.53 15.30
C GLU A 654 -10.98 3.83 15.51
N TRP A 655 -10.94 2.65 16.09
CA TRP A 655 -12.15 1.90 16.44
C TRP A 655 -12.91 2.57 17.57
N SER A 656 -14.25 2.69 17.44
CA SER A 656 -15.14 3.27 18.43
C SER A 656 -16.48 2.54 18.49
N GLU A 657 -16.78 1.90 19.60
CA GLU A 657 -18.09 1.27 19.81
C GLU A 657 -19.24 2.27 19.82
N GLN A 658 -18.98 3.48 20.35
CA GLN A 658 -19.96 4.57 20.32
C GLN A 658 -20.25 5.01 18.88
N GLY A 659 -19.22 5.01 18.03
CA GLY A 659 -19.35 5.29 16.60
C GLY A 659 -20.21 4.26 15.87
N VAL A 660 -20.01 2.97 16.17
CA VAL A 660 -20.85 1.87 15.65
C VAL A 660 -22.31 2.03 16.07
N ALA A 661 -22.56 2.26 17.38
CA ALA A 661 -23.90 2.51 17.89
C ALA A 661 -24.55 3.76 17.26
N GLY A 662 -23.75 4.80 16.97
CA GLY A 662 -24.19 6.00 16.24
C GLY A 662 -24.62 5.69 14.80
N ALA A 663 -23.83 4.88 14.09
CA ALA A 663 -24.16 4.42 12.73
C ALA A 663 -25.47 3.61 12.71
N PHE A 664 -25.66 2.70 13.67
CA PHE A 664 -26.92 1.94 13.78
C PHE A 664 -28.13 2.83 14.05
N LYS A 665 -27.99 3.84 14.94
CA LYS A 665 -29.07 4.83 15.19
C LYS A 665 -29.43 5.62 13.92
N PHE A 666 -28.44 5.95 13.11
CA PHE A 666 -28.68 6.63 11.85
C PHE A 666 -29.46 5.75 10.85
N LEU A 667 -29.14 4.46 10.71
CA LEU A 667 -29.88 3.54 9.84
C LEU A 667 -31.35 3.37 10.29
N LYS A 668 -31.58 3.24 11.60
CA LYS A 668 -32.94 3.24 12.16
C LYS A 668 -33.71 4.51 11.84
N ARG A 669 -33.03 5.67 11.92
CA ARG A 669 -33.67 6.95 11.56
C ARG A 669 -33.98 7.05 10.08
N LEU A 670 -33.07 6.61 9.21
CA LEU A 670 -33.28 6.55 7.75
C LEU A 670 -34.48 5.66 7.41
N TRP A 671 -34.57 4.48 8.03
CA TRP A 671 -35.73 3.59 7.91
C TRP A 671 -37.03 4.29 8.28
N LYS A 672 -37.08 4.94 9.44
CA LYS A 672 -38.28 5.62 9.92
C LYS A 672 -38.69 6.78 9.01
N ILE A 673 -37.76 7.59 8.52
CA ILE A 673 -38.03 8.70 7.58
C ILE A 673 -38.66 8.16 6.29
N THR A 674 -38.15 7.05 5.77
CA THR A 674 -38.64 6.43 4.53
C THR A 674 -39.98 5.77 4.75
N TYR A 675 -40.18 5.05 5.88
CA TYR A 675 -41.46 4.47 6.24
C TYR A 675 -42.57 5.53 6.35
N ASP A 676 -42.28 6.64 7.08
CA ASP A 676 -43.23 7.75 7.23
C ASP A 676 -43.60 8.39 5.86
N GLN A 677 -42.71 8.30 4.88
CA GLN A 677 -43.01 8.75 3.50
C GLN A 677 -43.81 7.72 2.72
N ALA A 678 -43.51 6.42 2.89
CA ALA A 678 -44.15 5.35 2.13
C ALA A 678 -45.63 5.13 2.51
N VAL A 679 -45.98 5.35 3.81
CA VAL A 679 -47.38 5.19 4.30
C VAL A 679 -48.30 6.36 3.91
N VAL A 680 -47.73 7.45 3.35
CA VAL A 680 -48.53 8.60 2.91
C VAL A 680 -48.98 8.36 1.48
N ASN A 681 -50.29 8.29 1.29
CA ASN A 681 -50.93 7.99 0.00
C ASN A 681 -51.22 9.28 -0.82
N PHE A 682 -50.11 9.92 -1.30
CA PHE A 682 -50.22 10.98 -2.29
C PHE A 682 -49.84 10.47 -3.70
N PRO A 683 -50.45 11.02 -4.80
CA PRO A 683 -50.07 10.65 -6.15
C PRO A 683 -48.57 10.86 -6.42
N LYS A 684 -47.98 9.97 -7.23
CA LYS A 684 -46.60 10.10 -7.76
C LYS A 684 -46.61 11.07 -8.96
N GLU A 685 -46.87 12.35 -8.75
CA GLU A 685 -46.87 13.37 -9.78
C GLU A 685 -45.47 13.97 -10.00
N GLU A 686 -45.27 14.57 -11.17
CA GLU A 686 -44.07 15.38 -11.42
C GLU A 686 -44.07 16.67 -10.60
N ILE A 687 -42.89 17.19 -10.28
CA ILE A 687 -42.75 18.41 -9.49
C ILE A 687 -43.16 19.63 -10.30
N ASP A 688 -44.30 20.22 -9.98
CA ASP A 688 -44.69 21.55 -10.50
C ASP A 688 -43.99 22.65 -9.67
N LYS A 689 -42.93 23.18 -10.21
CA LYS A 689 -42.06 24.19 -9.51
C LYS A 689 -42.84 25.43 -9.14
N ALA A 690 -43.84 25.83 -9.93
CA ALA A 690 -44.64 27.04 -9.68
C ALA A 690 -45.54 26.93 -8.44
N LYS A 691 -45.81 25.70 -7.96
CA LYS A 691 -46.64 25.44 -6.77
C LYS A 691 -45.82 25.22 -5.49
N LEU A 692 -44.52 25.27 -5.54
CA LEU A 692 -43.65 25.07 -4.36
C LEU A 692 -43.52 26.34 -3.53
N ASN A 693 -43.69 26.21 -2.23
CA ASN A 693 -43.34 27.27 -1.29
C ASN A 693 -41.82 27.35 -1.03
N GLN A 694 -41.37 28.40 -0.39
CA GLN A 694 -39.94 28.67 -0.15
C GLN A 694 -39.24 27.51 0.57
N GLN A 695 -39.85 26.94 1.60
CA GLN A 695 -39.26 25.82 2.36
C GLN A 695 -39.10 24.57 1.49
N GLN A 696 -40.00 24.29 0.59
CA GLN A 696 -39.93 23.21 -0.37
C GLN A 696 -38.87 23.46 -1.45
N LEU A 697 -38.72 24.69 -1.95
CA LEU A 697 -37.65 25.09 -2.86
C LEU A 697 -36.27 24.95 -2.19
N ASP A 698 -36.17 25.35 -0.93
CA ASP A 698 -34.90 25.22 -0.16
C ASP A 698 -34.52 23.76 0.06
N LEU A 699 -35.46 22.86 0.38
CA LEU A 699 -35.19 21.43 0.46
C LEU A 699 -34.73 20.87 -0.89
N ARG A 700 -35.40 21.25 -1.97
CA ARG A 700 -35.04 20.79 -3.31
C ARG A 700 -33.65 21.28 -3.72
N ARG A 701 -33.31 22.56 -3.46
CA ARG A 701 -31.99 23.09 -3.67
C ARG A 701 -30.92 22.32 -2.85
N LYS A 702 -31.17 22.10 -1.55
CA LYS A 702 -30.27 21.31 -0.69
C LYS A 702 -30.06 19.89 -1.22
N THR A 703 -31.11 19.26 -1.81
CA THR A 703 -31.02 17.95 -2.44
C THR A 703 -29.99 17.95 -3.57
N HIS A 704 -30.10 18.88 -4.51
CA HIS A 704 -29.22 18.95 -5.68
C HIS A 704 -27.81 19.48 -5.35
N GLU A 705 -27.65 20.37 -4.39
CA GLU A 705 -26.36 20.73 -3.82
C GLU A 705 -25.67 19.51 -3.18
N THR A 706 -26.44 18.64 -2.52
CA THR A 706 -25.93 17.40 -1.90
C THR A 706 -25.54 16.39 -2.98
N ILE A 707 -26.33 16.21 -4.04
CA ILE A 707 -25.96 15.34 -5.18
C ILE A 707 -24.64 15.79 -5.80
N ALA A 708 -24.50 17.09 -6.11
CA ALA A 708 -23.26 17.64 -6.67
C ALA A 708 -22.04 17.36 -5.78
N LYS A 709 -22.18 17.65 -4.48
CA LYS A 709 -21.10 17.44 -3.50
C LYS A 709 -20.74 15.96 -3.36
N VAL A 710 -21.71 15.08 -3.21
CA VAL A 710 -21.51 13.65 -3.03
C VAL A 710 -20.89 13.03 -4.29
N THR A 711 -21.31 13.46 -5.47
CA THR A 711 -20.71 13.05 -6.74
C THR A 711 -19.22 13.40 -6.81
N ASP A 712 -18.80 14.61 -6.41
CA ASP A 712 -17.38 14.99 -6.33
C ASP A 712 -16.62 14.16 -5.30
N ASP A 713 -17.22 13.93 -4.12
CA ASP A 713 -16.63 13.13 -3.05
C ASP A 713 -16.39 11.67 -3.46
N TYR A 714 -17.27 11.06 -4.28
CA TYR A 714 -17.12 9.67 -4.79
C TYR A 714 -16.19 9.58 -6.02
N SER A 715 -16.32 10.51 -6.97
CA SER A 715 -15.64 10.39 -8.27
C SER A 715 -14.17 10.81 -8.23
N ARG A 716 -13.85 11.91 -7.55
CA ARG A 716 -12.56 12.56 -7.58
C ARG A 716 -11.80 12.45 -6.26
N ARG A 717 -12.50 12.69 -5.12
CA ARG A 717 -11.85 12.86 -3.82
C ARG A 717 -11.73 11.58 -3.00
N ASN A 718 -12.55 10.58 -3.29
CA ASN A 718 -12.70 9.35 -2.47
C ASN A 718 -12.93 9.66 -0.97
N THR A 719 -13.68 10.73 -0.65
CA THR A 719 -13.96 11.15 0.73
C THR A 719 -15.36 10.72 1.16
N PHE A 720 -15.56 9.43 1.38
CA PHE A 720 -16.88 8.84 1.68
C PHE A 720 -17.48 9.38 2.97
N ASN A 721 -16.65 9.72 3.97
CA ASN A 721 -17.10 10.31 5.23
C ASN A 721 -17.80 11.66 5.04
N THR A 722 -17.29 12.52 4.15
CA THR A 722 -17.93 13.82 3.85
C THR A 722 -19.18 13.66 3.00
N ALA A 723 -19.21 12.67 2.11
CA ALA A 723 -20.41 12.29 1.35
C ALA A 723 -21.54 11.84 2.29
N ILE A 724 -21.24 10.91 3.21
CA ILE A 724 -22.20 10.41 4.20
C ILE A 724 -22.72 11.56 5.08
N ALA A 725 -21.81 12.45 5.56
CA ALA A 725 -22.19 13.62 6.36
C ALA A 725 -23.16 14.54 5.60
N ALA A 726 -22.92 14.80 4.31
CA ALA A 726 -23.78 15.62 3.49
C ALA A 726 -25.19 15.03 3.34
N VAL A 727 -25.29 13.70 3.18
CA VAL A 727 -26.60 13.02 3.14
C VAL A 727 -27.29 13.06 4.52
N MET A 728 -26.55 12.93 5.62
CA MET A 728 -27.11 13.08 6.97
C MET A 728 -27.69 14.48 7.21
N GLU A 729 -27.01 15.54 6.70
CA GLU A 729 -27.51 16.92 6.74
C GLU A 729 -28.78 17.06 5.90
N LEU A 730 -28.82 16.51 4.68
CA LEU A 730 -30.01 16.52 3.82
C LEU A 730 -31.22 15.89 4.53
N LEU A 731 -31.03 14.72 5.16
CA LEU A 731 -32.08 14.04 5.90
C LEU A 731 -32.55 14.84 7.14
N ASN A 732 -31.70 15.67 7.73
CA ASN A 732 -32.13 16.62 8.77
C ASN A 732 -33.09 17.67 8.20
N GLU A 733 -32.86 18.18 6.99
CA GLU A 733 -33.79 19.12 6.34
C GLU A 733 -35.11 18.45 5.96
N VAL A 734 -35.05 17.19 5.46
CA VAL A 734 -36.25 16.37 5.15
C VAL A 734 -37.18 16.28 6.37
N THR A 735 -36.63 16.09 7.58
CA THR A 735 -37.46 15.94 8.80
C THR A 735 -38.18 17.23 9.22
N LYS A 736 -37.74 18.39 8.74
CA LYS A 736 -38.42 19.67 9.05
C LYS A 736 -39.70 19.87 8.25
N ILE A 737 -39.88 19.16 7.13
CA ILE A 737 -41.05 19.25 6.26
C ILE A 737 -41.94 18.02 6.51
N ARG A 738 -43.18 18.23 6.98
CA ARG A 738 -44.13 17.13 7.10
C ARG A 738 -44.87 16.92 5.78
N PRO A 739 -45.19 15.67 5.39
CA PRO A 739 -45.89 15.38 4.13
C PRO A 739 -47.43 15.63 4.27
N LEU A 740 -47.80 16.89 4.50
CA LEU A 740 -49.18 17.28 4.74
C LEU A 740 -49.98 17.61 3.45
N CYS A 741 -49.33 17.76 2.33
CA CYS A 741 -49.93 18.00 1.01
C CYS A 741 -49.12 17.35 -0.10
N ALA A 742 -49.65 17.22 -1.29
CA ALA A 742 -48.98 16.62 -2.45
C ALA A 742 -47.59 17.22 -2.72
N SER A 743 -47.48 18.56 -2.79
CA SER A 743 -46.18 19.24 -3.06
C SER A 743 -45.11 18.92 -2.00
N SER A 744 -45.50 18.93 -0.70
CA SER A 744 -44.50 18.58 0.37
C SER A 744 -44.14 17.10 0.33
N SER A 745 -45.08 16.20 0.00
CA SER A 745 -44.81 14.78 -0.14
C SER A 745 -43.86 14.49 -1.33
N ILE A 746 -44.09 15.11 -2.48
CA ILE A 746 -43.29 14.91 -3.70
C ILE A 746 -41.82 15.37 -3.47
N VAL A 747 -41.62 16.59 -2.94
CA VAL A 747 -40.26 17.11 -2.68
C VAL A 747 -39.51 16.31 -1.62
N ARG A 748 -40.21 15.83 -0.56
CA ARG A 748 -39.62 14.91 0.43
C ARG A 748 -39.22 13.59 -0.22
N ARG A 749 -40.12 13.01 -1.07
CA ARG A 749 -39.84 11.77 -1.79
C ARG A 749 -38.60 11.92 -2.68
N GLU A 750 -38.48 13.03 -3.44
CA GLU A 750 -37.29 13.34 -4.24
C GLU A 750 -36.01 13.31 -3.38
N ALA A 751 -36.00 13.99 -2.25
CA ALA A 751 -34.87 14.05 -1.34
C ALA A 751 -34.51 12.69 -0.72
N ILE A 752 -35.52 11.88 -0.36
CA ILE A 752 -35.31 10.54 0.23
C ILE A 752 -34.80 9.57 -0.84
N ILE A 753 -35.35 9.54 -2.04
CA ILE A 753 -34.91 8.71 -3.16
C ILE A 753 -33.44 9.01 -3.48
N ASN A 754 -33.09 10.28 -3.65
CA ASN A 754 -31.69 10.67 -3.91
C ASN A 754 -30.77 10.33 -2.76
N SER A 755 -31.22 10.44 -1.49
CA SER A 755 -30.45 10.02 -0.32
C SER A 755 -30.19 8.51 -0.33
N ILE A 756 -31.18 7.69 -0.70
CA ILE A 756 -31.05 6.23 -0.82
C ILE A 756 -30.04 5.87 -1.93
N LEU A 757 -30.16 6.50 -3.10
CA LEU A 757 -29.21 6.28 -4.21
C LEU A 757 -27.77 6.64 -3.83
N MET A 758 -27.56 7.79 -3.18
CA MET A 758 -26.22 8.23 -2.72
C MET A 758 -25.65 7.34 -1.61
N LEU A 759 -26.49 6.71 -0.78
CA LEU A 759 -26.05 5.80 0.29
C LEU A 759 -25.92 4.34 -0.18
N TYR A 760 -26.51 3.96 -1.30
CA TYR A 760 -26.53 2.58 -1.79
C TYR A 760 -25.13 1.95 -1.93
N PRO A 761 -24.10 2.65 -2.39
CA PRO A 761 -22.74 2.07 -2.40
C PRO A 761 -22.22 1.69 -1.02
N VAL A 762 -22.59 2.44 0.04
CA VAL A 762 -22.11 2.23 1.41
C VAL A 762 -22.95 1.21 2.17
N VAL A 763 -24.30 1.34 2.13
CA VAL A 763 -25.26 0.52 2.89
C VAL A 763 -26.28 -0.13 1.96
N PRO A 764 -25.82 -1.10 1.13
CA PRO A 764 -26.64 -1.61 0.03
C PRO A 764 -27.89 -2.36 0.47
N HIS A 765 -27.83 -3.11 1.58
CA HIS A 765 -28.93 -3.96 1.98
C HIS A 765 -30.17 -3.13 2.40
N ILE A 766 -29.97 -2.19 3.31
CA ILE A 766 -31.07 -1.32 3.76
C ILE A 766 -31.62 -0.49 2.59
N CYS A 767 -30.74 0.00 1.69
CA CYS A 767 -31.14 0.81 0.55
C CYS A 767 -32.03 0.04 -0.44
N ILE A 768 -31.77 -1.26 -0.67
CA ILE A 768 -32.67 -2.12 -1.48
C ILE A 768 -34.08 -2.11 -0.88
N LYS A 769 -34.18 -2.39 0.42
CA LYS A 769 -35.50 -2.50 1.06
C LYS A 769 -36.23 -1.16 1.12
N LEU A 770 -35.52 -0.07 1.38
CA LEU A 770 -36.10 1.28 1.35
C LEU A 770 -36.53 1.71 -0.04
N TRP A 771 -35.81 1.27 -1.06
CA TRP A 771 -36.16 1.51 -2.48
C TRP A 771 -37.45 0.80 -2.87
N GLU A 772 -37.59 -0.47 -2.47
CA GLU A 772 -38.82 -1.27 -2.64
C GLU A 772 -40.02 -0.66 -1.88
N MET A 773 -39.75 -0.21 -0.64
CA MET A 773 -40.75 0.41 0.23
C MET A 773 -41.40 1.66 -0.41
N LEU A 774 -40.62 2.38 -1.24
CA LEU A 774 -41.09 3.53 -2.00
C LEU A 774 -41.72 3.13 -3.32
N ASP A 775 -41.93 1.84 -3.58
CA ASP A 775 -42.65 1.31 -4.76
C ASP A 775 -42.02 1.83 -6.09
N ASN A 776 -40.68 1.68 -6.22
CA ASN A 776 -39.97 1.94 -7.45
C ASN A 776 -40.00 0.68 -8.33
N GLU A 777 -40.24 0.85 -9.64
CA GLU A 777 -40.46 -0.27 -10.58
C GLU A 777 -39.16 -1.01 -10.93
N VAL A 778 -38.03 -0.25 -11.03
CA VAL A 778 -36.71 -0.79 -11.41
C VAL A 778 -35.95 -1.14 -10.15
N PRO A 779 -35.27 -2.31 -10.08
CA PRO A 779 -34.39 -2.64 -8.96
C PRO A 779 -33.31 -1.58 -8.77
N ILE A 780 -32.95 -1.26 -7.53
CA ILE A 780 -31.91 -0.24 -7.25
C ILE A 780 -30.55 -0.62 -7.85
N SER A 781 -30.26 -1.91 -8.05
CA SER A 781 -29.04 -2.40 -8.71
C SER A 781 -28.92 -1.97 -10.18
N GLU A 782 -30.03 -1.61 -10.80
CA GLU A 782 -30.14 -1.12 -12.19
C GLU A 782 -30.37 0.40 -12.26
N ALA A 783 -30.59 1.04 -11.10
CA ALA A 783 -30.79 2.47 -11.02
C ALA A 783 -29.48 3.23 -11.31
N SER A 784 -29.58 4.31 -12.06
CA SER A 784 -28.45 5.19 -12.33
C SER A 784 -28.13 6.09 -11.16
N TRP A 785 -26.88 6.57 -11.11
CA TRP A 785 -26.47 7.61 -10.17
C TRP A 785 -27.31 8.87 -10.37
N PRO A 786 -27.73 9.57 -9.29
CA PRO A 786 -28.60 10.72 -9.42
C PRO A 786 -27.90 11.91 -10.10
N GLU A 787 -28.63 12.59 -10.98
CA GLU A 787 -28.16 13.76 -11.70
C GLU A 787 -28.60 15.06 -11.02
N VAL A 788 -27.82 16.10 -11.22
CA VAL A 788 -28.10 17.44 -10.68
C VAL A 788 -29.08 18.15 -11.58
N ASP A 789 -30.24 18.60 -11.04
CA ASP A 789 -31.10 19.55 -11.72
C ASP A 789 -30.56 20.98 -11.46
N GLU A 790 -29.87 21.53 -12.46
CA GLU A 790 -29.32 22.89 -12.41
C GLU A 790 -30.35 23.96 -12.06
N SER A 791 -31.62 23.74 -12.47
CA SER A 791 -32.70 24.68 -12.17
C SER A 791 -33.03 24.72 -10.67
N ALA A 792 -32.78 23.67 -9.93
CA ALA A 792 -32.99 23.62 -8.49
C ALA A 792 -31.88 24.37 -7.72
N LEU A 793 -30.73 24.57 -8.31
CA LEU A 793 -29.61 25.29 -7.71
C LEU A 793 -29.77 26.82 -7.77
N GLN A 794 -30.71 27.32 -8.57
CA GLN A 794 -30.98 28.75 -8.68
C GLN A 794 -31.47 29.30 -7.33
N LYS A 795 -30.72 30.25 -6.78
CA LYS A 795 -31.16 30.95 -5.58
C LYS A 795 -32.18 31.98 -5.94
N SER A 796 -33.35 31.94 -5.32
CA SER A 796 -34.35 33.03 -5.45
C SER A 796 -34.01 34.22 -4.58
N PHE A 797 -33.29 33.99 -3.49
CA PHE A 797 -32.88 35.00 -2.51
C PHE A 797 -31.41 34.86 -2.14
N VAL A 798 -30.78 35.95 -1.75
CA VAL A 798 -29.42 36.00 -1.21
C VAL A 798 -29.43 36.74 0.11
N THR A 799 -28.68 36.24 1.09
CA THR A 799 -28.49 36.92 2.37
C THR A 799 -27.42 37.97 2.24
N ILE A 800 -27.80 39.26 2.35
CA ILE A 800 -26.87 40.39 2.35
C ILE A 800 -26.51 40.72 3.79
N VAL A 801 -25.21 40.80 4.09
CA VAL A 801 -24.69 41.23 5.39
C VAL A 801 -24.72 42.73 5.46
N ILE A 802 -25.35 43.28 6.51
CA ILE A 802 -25.37 44.74 6.74
C ILE A 802 -24.33 45.13 7.77
N GLN A 803 -23.46 46.03 7.39
CA GLN A 803 -22.45 46.63 8.24
C GLN A 803 -22.82 48.10 8.51
N VAL A 804 -22.47 48.60 9.71
CA VAL A 804 -22.49 50.03 10.04
C VAL A 804 -21.08 50.39 10.49
N ASN A 805 -20.46 51.31 9.76
CA ASN A 805 -19.04 51.68 9.94
C ASN A 805 -18.09 50.48 9.98
N GLY A 806 -18.29 49.49 9.05
CA GLY A 806 -17.48 48.29 8.92
C GLY A 806 -17.77 47.17 9.93
N LYS A 807 -18.66 47.37 10.90
CA LYS A 807 -19.06 46.34 11.88
C LYS A 807 -20.39 45.70 11.49
N VAL A 808 -20.48 44.39 11.47
CA VAL A 808 -21.72 43.66 11.15
C VAL A 808 -22.79 44.00 12.20
N ARG A 809 -23.99 44.41 11.74
CA ARG A 809 -25.12 44.82 12.57
C ARG A 809 -26.43 44.11 12.21
N GLY A 810 -26.52 43.53 11.01
CA GLY A 810 -27.73 42.84 10.58
C GLY A 810 -27.48 41.99 9.36
N ARG A 811 -28.53 41.27 8.97
CA ARG A 811 -28.62 40.51 7.71
C ARG A 811 -30.03 40.66 7.18
N ILE A 812 -30.16 40.75 5.83
CA ILE A 812 -31.44 40.74 5.15
C ILE A 812 -31.44 39.72 4.02
N GLU A 813 -32.56 39.13 3.76
CA GLU A 813 -32.79 38.34 2.55
C GLU A 813 -33.38 39.22 1.47
N VAL A 814 -32.81 39.16 0.28
CA VAL A 814 -33.24 39.95 -0.90
C VAL A 814 -33.35 39.04 -2.11
N GLY A 815 -34.33 39.27 -2.95
CA GLY A 815 -34.50 38.60 -4.24
C GLY A 815 -33.28 38.83 -5.14
N ILE A 816 -32.85 37.81 -5.88
CA ILE A 816 -31.80 37.97 -6.90
C ILE A 816 -32.42 38.80 -8.04
N GLY A 817 -31.75 39.96 -8.33
CA GLY A 817 -32.27 40.92 -9.30
C GLY A 817 -33.21 41.98 -8.71
N GLU A 818 -33.43 41.98 -7.40
CA GLU A 818 -34.16 43.06 -6.72
C GLU A 818 -33.42 44.41 -6.91
N ASP A 819 -34.14 45.45 -7.14
CA ASP A 819 -33.58 46.79 -7.38
C ASP A 819 -32.68 47.25 -6.25
N ASP A 820 -31.50 47.77 -6.61
CA ASP A 820 -30.49 48.24 -5.66
C ASP A 820 -31.01 49.25 -4.63
N ALA A 821 -31.96 50.12 -5.04
CA ALA A 821 -32.58 51.12 -4.19
C ALA A 821 -33.51 50.45 -3.17
N ALA A 822 -34.29 49.44 -3.58
CA ALA A 822 -35.17 48.67 -2.72
C ALA A 822 -34.34 47.88 -1.67
N VAL A 823 -33.23 47.26 -2.09
CA VAL A 823 -32.33 46.52 -1.19
C VAL A 823 -31.70 47.43 -0.15
N LYS A 824 -31.19 48.61 -0.54
CA LYS A 824 -30.66 49.64 0.39
C LYS A 824 -31.71 50.09 1.38
N HIS A 825 -32.91 50.31 0.90
CA HIS A 825 -34.03 50.78 1.77
C HIS A 825 -34.43 49.71 2.78
N LYS A 826 -34.48 48.42 2.38
CA LYS A 826 -34.73 47.30 3.24
C LYS A 826 -33.67 47.15 4.31
N ALA A 827 -32.38 47.34 3.95
CA ALA A 827 -31.26 47.27 4.84
C ALA A 827 -31.31 48.36 5.95
N ILE A 828 -31.72 49.62 5.61
CA ILE A 828 -31.84 50.72 6.54
C ILE A 828 -32.97 50.47 7.56
N ARG A 829 -34.05 49.86 7.14
CA ARG A 829 -35.22 49.58 7.97
C ARG A 829 -35.08 48.33 8.85
N GLN A 830 -34.03 47.55 8.68
CA GLN A 830 -33.81 46.34 9.51
C GLN A 830 -33.64 46.80 10.97
N GLU A 831 -34.41 46.20 11.88
CA GLU A 831 -34.57 46.63 13.29
C GLU A 831 -33.22 46.74 14.04
N ASN A 832 -32.33 45.74 13.86
CA ASN A 832 -31.01 45.78 14.49
C ASN A 832 -30.08 46.83 13.89
N VAL A 833 -30.28 47.22 12.64
CA VAL A 833 -29.48 48.25 11.94
C VAL A 833 -29.98 49.64 12.28
N SER A 834 -31.30 49.85 12.33
CA SER A 834 -31.92 51.13 12.63
C SER A 834 -31.41 51.75 13.95
N ARG A 835 -31.20 50.93 14.99
CA ARG A 835 -30.65 51.36 16.29
C ARG A 835 -29.25 52.00 16.20
N PHE A 836 -28.47 51.63 15.18
CA PHE A 836 -27.11 52.16 14.99
C PHE A 836 -27.05 53.37 14.04
N ILE A 837 -28.10 53.65 13.32
CA ILE A 837 -28.21 54.75 12.38
C ILE A 837 -29.17 55.83 12.88
N GLU A 838 -29.99 55.56 13.89
CA GLU A 838 -30.92 56.50 14.51
C GLU A 838 -30.16 57.70 15.09
N ASN A 839 -30.63 58.91 14.77
CA ASN A 839 -29.99 60.19 15.10
C ASN A 839 -28.57 60.43 14.55
N ARG A 840 -28.18 59.74 13.47
CA ARG A 840 -26.89 59.93 12.79
C ARG A 840 -27.10 60.18 11.31
N GLU A 841 -26.31 61.07 10.77
CA GLU A 841 -26.33 61.34 9.33
C GLU A 841 -25.65 60.23 8.55
N ILE A 842 -26.35 59.65 7.56
CA ILE A 842 -25.78 58.62 6.65
C ILE A 842 -24.93 59.36 5.60
N LYS A 843 -23.60 59.23 5.69
CA LYS A 843 -22.64 59.83 4.78
C LYS A 843 -22.53 59.12 3.45
N LYS A 844 -22.59 57.78 3.49
CA LYS A 844 -22.45 56.93 2.29
C LYS A 844 -22.98 55.53 2.53
N ILE A 845 -23.59 54.93 1.50
CA ILE A 845 -23.97 53.53 1.49
C ILE A 845 -23.15 52.81 0.40
N ILE A 846 -22.32 51.88 0.81
CA ILE A 846 -21.50 51.05 -0.09
C ILE A 846 -22.23 49.73 -0.21
N PHE A 847 -22.75 49.46 -1.41
CA PHE A 847 -23.45 48.19 -1.74
C PHE A 847 -22.58 47.34 -2.67
N VAL A 848 -22.32 46.14 -2.26
CA VAL A 848 -21.70 45.10 -3.07
C VAL A 848 -22.78 44.08 -3.39
N PRO A 849 -23.27 44.02 -4.63
CA PRO A 849 -24.35 43.10 -5.01
C PRO A 849 -24.10 41.66 -4.54
N ASN A 850 -25.15 41.05 -4.03
CA ASN A 850 -25.15 39.68 -3.52
C ASN A 850 -24.14 39.35 -2.38
N LYS A 851 -23.55 40.37 -1.71
CA LYS A 851 -22.56 40.15 -0.63
C LYS A 851 -22.84 40.96 0.62
N LEU A 852 -22.75 42.28 0.53
CA LEU A 852 -22.87 43.13 1.70
C LEU A 852 -23.33 44.54 1.37
N ILE A 853 -23.91 45.19 2.41
CA ILE A 853 -24.15 46.65 2.45
C ILE A 853 -23.39 47.20 3.63
N ASN A 854 -22.56 48.23 3.39
CA ASN A 854 -21.92 48.97 4.49
C ASN A 854 -22.49 50.41 4.54
N ILE A 855 -23.18 50.73 5.63
CA ILE A 855 -23.75 52.04 5.90
C ILE A 855 -22.73 52.84 6.73
N VAL A 856 -22.18 53.88 6.15
CA VAL A 856 -21.25 54.79 6.82
C VAL A 856 -22.04 55.93 7.39
N VAL A 857 -22.04 56.06 8.72
CA VAL A 857 -22.71 57.11 9.45
C VAL A 857 -21.69 58.04 10.16
N SER A 858 -22.14 59.27 10.47
CA SER A 858 -21.34 60.17 11.30
C SER A 858 -21.02 59.55 12.67
N MET A 859 -19.84 59.83 13.22
CA MET A 859 -19.44 59.36 14.53
C MET A 859 -20.25 60.01 15.62
#